data_2c1bcdc9482af579003ea453a119f53c
#
_entry.id   2c1bcdc9482af579003ea453a119f53c
#
_cell.length_a   1.000
_cell.length_b   1.000
_cell.length_c   1.000
_cell.angle_alpha   90.00
_cell.angle_beta   90.00
_cell.angle_gamma   90.00
#
_symmetry.space_group_name_H-M   'P 1'
#
loop_
_entity.id
_entity.type
_entity.pdbx_description
1 polymer ?
#
loop_
_entity_poly.entity_id
_entity_poly.type
_entity_poly.pdbx_seq_one_letter_code
_entity_poly.pdbx_strand_id
1 'polypeptide(L)'
;MEKHQELEWVEAQKIVVSQDLVAAAKQQLQFLAAVDRNRCLYDGPALDSSIHRYKNFWLPLLAKHTESRFLEGPLVVPLDCEWIWHCHRLNPIRYKMDCMELYGRILDSQNVVSSVYGTSKEQTEEIWKIMYPNEPYELNLNLFGSLETVFDSKVEASKSTNYDLVSAVKRQSTFYYQVSRASMNDDLFLEGALARYKGFLHLIKRNKEKKITHFCVPTFDIDLIWHSHQLHPVSYSKDLVAILGKVLEHDDTDSDRAEGKKLNVGFCETTRQWEETFGSRYWRAGAMYRGSTPSTLAMNVQPLNTLSKKAVPNIECRDIIQLPKKKIVEVLLEIVGARNLPSEHAGNLFVSFSKKQPDLFFNTSRRLNILSESREKRVAAFQCEPTGELLFELLSTSPSNVPIAKSTKTLGTTLISLEDLFNPVSKLFEENWFELGPTSGIAESRLVSLRIALSFTAPVQAPYVLHMVQPQPFSSGSFFPLPERVYCAKGWTHVMDGIGNVVISTQMRIPQKSQEGINGIPKKEVIGMTGSGETRVLAEFIGQGWSLMDSHWFFQLRKTVSKEDPILDHTGSRKVTIFQGRKLGYEFENAERKKNEQDFITIVEFSIEHPYGKAVALLNLKSGFLKIEEEWLVLPAIALGFILSDIIKKEGYGSIFITKGEHSKETNELMLEQNCLFKGKYGNESEVVESFTCGEYGNESKVKSHFSWWTEGGRCGGCGGGCGGGGGGCRGSGCGGGCHASCSCS
;
A
#
# COMPACT_ATOMS: atom_id res chain seq x y z
N MET A 1 -27.45 3.96 -14.46
CA MET A 1 -27.80 2.53 -14.29
C MET A 1 -29.12 2.25 -15.01
N GLU A 2 -29.29 1.05 -15.52
CA GLU A 2 -30.59 0.62 -16.01
C GLU A 2 -31.53 0.39 -14.82
N LYS A 3 -32.83 0.60 -15.01
CA LYS A 3 -33.83 0.50 -13.92
C LYS A 3 -33.80 -0.86 -13.20
N HIS A 4 -33.44 -1.93 -13.93
CA HIS A 4 -33.30 -3.28 -13.34
C HIS A 4 -32.07 -3.35 -12.40
N GLN A 5 -30.93 -2.78 -12.77
CA GLN A 5 -29.69 -2.79 -11.97
C GLN A 5 -29.87 -1.99 -10.67
N GLU A 6 -30.63 -0.91 -10.72
CA GLU A 6 -30.98 -0.14 -9.53
C GLU A 6 -31.86 -0.96 -8.56
N LEU A 7 -32.84 -1.70 -9.09
CA LEU A 7 -33.67 -2.60 -8.28
C LEU A 7 -32.84 -3.72 -7.63
N GLU A 8 -31.88 -4.32 -8.34
CA GLU A 8 -30.98 -5.32 -7.78
C GLU A 8 -30.12 -4.73 -6.64
N TRP A 9 -29.64 -3.51 -6.79
CA TRP A 9 -28.90 -2.82 -5.73
C TRP A 9 -29.77 -2.55 -4.50
N VAL A 10 -30.99 -2.05 -4.69
CA VAL A 10 -31.94 -1.81 -3.61
C VAL A 10 -32.29 -3.11 -2.89
N GLU A 11 -32.46 -4.22 -3.64
CA GLU A 11 -32.73 -5.54 -3.04
C GLU A 11 -31.53 -6.03 -2.21
N ALA A 12 -30.30 -5.85 -2.69
CA ALA A 12 -29.10 -6.17 -1.95
C ALA A 12 -29.02 -5.42 -0.60
N GLN A 13 -29.42 -4.13 -0.58
CA GLN A 13 -29.40 -3.33 0.65
C GLN A 13 -30.42 -3.75 1.71
N LYS A 14 -31.42 -4.56 1.36
CA LYS A 14 -32.37 -5.13 2.32
C LYS A 14 -31.77 -6.28 3.16
N ILE A 15 -30.57 -6.77 2.80
CA ILE A 15 -29.85 -7.76 3.59
C ILE A 15 -29.60 -7.20 4.98
N VAL A 16 -30.11 -7.89 6.00
CA VAL A 16 -29.92 -7.52 7.40
C VAL A 16 -28.71 -8.26 7.94
N VAL A 17 -27.82 -7.54 8.59
CA VAL A 17 -26.68 -8.07 9.34
C VAL A 17 -26.87 -7.66 10.80
N SER A 18 -26.77 -8.62 11.71
CA SER A 18 -27.12 -8.44 13.12
C SER A 18 -26.06 -7.67 13.94
N GLN A 19 -24.87 -7.43 13.38
CA GLN A 19 -23.75 -6.73 14.03
C GLN A 19 -23.51 -5.35 13.40
N ASP A 20 -23.01 -4.41 14.21
CA ASP A 20 -22.43 -3.17 13.69
C ASP A 20 -21.04 -3.45 13.10
N LEU A 21 -21.02 -3.78 11.81
CA LEU A 21 -19.77 -4.16 11.12
C LEU A 21 -18.85 -2.96 10.85
N VAL A 22 -19.35 -1.74 10.87
CA VAL A 22 -18.50 -0.53 10.72
C VAL A 22 -17.67 -0.36 12.01
N ALA A 23 -18.31 -0.42 13.15
CA ALA A 23 -17.61 -0.37 14.44
C ALA A 23 -16.66 -1.58 14.60
N ALA A 24 -17.09 -2.80 14.22
CA ALA A 24 -16.27 -4.00 14.28
C ALA A 24 -15.03 -3.90 13.36
N ALA A 25 -15.16 -3.35 12.15
CA ALA A 25 -14.04 -3.15 11.24
C ALA A 25 -12.99 -2.18 11.79
N LYS A 26 -13.41 -1.08 12.42
CA LYS A 26 -12.50 -0.16 13.11
C LYS A 26 -11.74 -0.84 14.25
N GLN A 27 -12.43 -1.65 15.04
CA GLN A 27 -11.82 -2.42 16.11
C GLN A 27 -10.82 -3.44 15.55
N GLN A 28 -11.19 -4.14 14.48
CA GLN A 28 -10.30 -5.09 13.80
C GLN A 28 -9.04 -4.39 13.27
N LEU A 29 -9.15 -3.22 12.65
CA LEU A 29 -7.99 -2.47 12.16
C LEU A 29 -7.03 -2.09 13.30
N GLN A 30 -7.53 -1.65 14.46
CA GLN A 30 -6.71 -1.33 15.63
C GLN A 30 -6.04 -2.57 16.21
N PHE A 31 -6.78 -3.69 16.27
CA PHE A 31 -6.23 -4.97 16.70
C PHE A 31 -5.13 -5.46 15.75
N LEU A 32 -5.36 -5.48 14.44
CA LEU A 32 -4.36 -5.87 13.45
C LEU A 32 -3.10 -4.98 13.51
N ALA A 33 -3.27 -3.67 13.78
CA ALA A 33 -2.14 -2.78 14.01
C ALA A 33 -1.33 -3.17 15.25
N ALA A 34 -1.99 -3.62 16.33
CA ALA A 34 -1.31 -4.11 17.52
C ALA A 34 -0.54 -5.40 17.26
N VAL A 35 -1.12 -6.32 16.51
CA VAL A 35 -0.45 -7.58 16.10
C VAL A 35 0.74 -7.27 15.19
N ASP A 36 0.60 -6.37 14.22
CA ASP A 36 1.70 -6.00 13.31
C ASP A 36 2.88 -5.33 14.02
N ARG A 37 2.64 -4.66 15.16
CA ARG A 37 3.71 -4.18 16.05
C ARG A 37 4.47 -5.32 16.76
N ASN A 38 3.93 -6.54 16.74
CA ASN A 38 4.48 -7.72 17.40
C ASN A 38 4.63 -8.88 16.40
N ARG A 39 5.39 -8.67 15.30
CA ARG A 39 5.51 -9.65 14.19
C ARG A 39 6.19 -10.97 14.59
N CYS A 40 6.76 -11.08 15.79
CA CYS A 40 7.14 -12.36 16.37
C CYS A 40 5.95 -13.33 16.52
N LEU A 41 4.72 -12.79 16.55
CA LEU A 41 3.48 -13.59 16.53
C LEU A 41 3.14 -14.19 15.14
N TYR A 42 3.86 -13.80 14.08
CA TYR A 42 3.62 -14.32 12.73
C TYR A 42 4.37 -15.62 12.44
N ASP A 43 5.47 -15.86 13.12
CA ASP A 43 6.31 -17.06 12.91
C ASP A 43 7.23 -17.32 14.10
N GLY A 44 7.78 -18.56 14.18
CA GLY A 44 8.76 -18.96 15.17
C GLY A 44 8.18 -19.26 16.56
N PRO A 45 9.07 -19.32 17.60
CA PRO A 45 8.69 -19.82 18.94
C PRO A 45 7.57 -19.04 19.63
N ALA A 46 7.44 -17.75 19.36
CA ALA A 46 6.35 -16.95 19.91
C ALA A 46 4.97 -17.39 19.34
N LEU A 47 4.91 -17.72 18.04
CA LEU A 47 3.72 -18.29 17.41
C LEU A 47 3.36 -19.65 18.02
N ASP A 48 4.35 -20.55 18.16
CA ASP A 48 4.11 -21.87 18.74
C ASP A 48 3.58 -21.77 20.19
N SER A 49 4.17 -20.91 21.00
CA SER A 49 3.71 -20.60 22.35
C SER A 49 2.28 -20.04 22.36
N SER A 50 1.99 -19.11 21.46
CA SER A 50 0.65 -18.50 21.34
C SER A 50 -0.43 -19.53 20.98
N ILE A 51 -0.12 -20.45 20.04
CA ILE A 51 -1.02 -21.54 19.67
C ILE A 51 -1.26 -22.48 20.86
N HIS A 52 -0.19 -22.82 21.60
CA HIS A 52 -0.31 -23.63 22.80
C HIS A 52 -1.21 -22.96 23.84
N ARG A 53 -0.99 -21.68 24.14
CA ARG A 53 -1.76 -20.88 25.10
C ARG A 53 -3.24 -20.75 24.67
N TYR A 54 -3.47 -20.49 23.40
CA TYR A 54 -4.81 -20.42 22.82
C TYR A 54 -5.60 -21.72 23.04
N LYS A 55 -5.00 -22.88 22.71
CA LYS A 55 -5.66 -24.18 22.79
C LYS A 55 -5.90 -24.65 24.22
N ASN A 56 -4.89 -24.49 25.08
CA ASN A 56 -4.87 -25.12 26.39
C ASN A 56 -5.38 -24.22 27.55
N PHE A 57 -5.36 -22.90 27.35
CA PHE A 57 -5.74 -21.96 28.41
C PHE A 57 -6.87 -21.03 27.97
N TRP A 58 -6.80 -20.35 26.84
CA TRP A 58 -7.82 -19.39 26.44
C TRP A 58 -9.17 -20.04 26.10
N LEU A 59 -9.21 -21.02 25.21
CA LEU A 59 -10.47 -21.67 24.82
C LEU A 59 -11.17 -22.36 26.00
N PRO A 60 -10.47 -23.12 26.87
CA PRO A 60 -11.08 -23.72 28.07
C PRO A 60 -11.58 -22.65 29.05
N LEU A 61 -10.84 -21.55 29.24
CA LEU A 61 -11.30 -20.44 30.09
C LEU A 61 -12.60 -19.84 29.55
N LEU A 62 -12.64 -19.51 28.25
CA LEU A 62 -13.80 -18.95 27.57
C LEU A 62 -15.02 -19.90 27.68
N ALA A 63 -14.80 -21.19 27.46
CA ALA A 63 -15.85 -22.20 27.59
C ALA A 63 -16.43 -22.23 29.02
N LYS A 64 -15.57 -22.26 30.05
CA LYS A 64 -15.94 -22.28 31.43
C LYS A 64 -16.65 -20.99 31.88
N HIS A 65 -16.17 -19.85 31.42
CA HIS A 65 -16.78 -18.55 31.73
C HIS A 65 -18.19 -18.42 31.18
N THR A 66 -18.46 -18.93 29.99
CA THR A 66 -19.82 -18.92 29.40
C THR A 66 -20.79 -19.92 30.03
N GLU A 67 -20.30 -20.91 30.79
CA GLU A 67 -21.14 -21.86 31.56
C GLU A 67 -21.48 -21.37 32.97
N SER A 68 -20.55 -20.57 33.54
CA SER A 68 -20.66 -20.12 34.90
C SER A 68 -21.51 -18.86 34.99
N ARG A 69 -22.64 -18.93 35.71
CA ARG A 69 -23.46 -17.75 36.08
C ARG A 69 -22.81 -16.89 37.18
N PHE A 70 -21.67 -17.31 37.71
CA PHE A 70 -21.01 -16.66 38.86
C PHE A 70 -19.82 -15.75 38.46
N LEU A 71 -19.39 -15.80 37.22
CA LEU A 71 -18.31 -14.90 36.73
C LEU A 71 -19.00 -13.72 36.04
N GLU A 72 -19.13 -12.60 36.77
CA GLU A 72 -19.72 -11.37 36.25
C GLU A 72 -18.64 -10.57 35.49
N GLY A 73 -19.03 -9.97 34.38
CA GLY A 73 -18.22 -9.09 33.57
C GLY A 73 -17.55 -9.74 32.33
N PRO A 74 -17.08 -8.93 31.40
CA PRO A 74 -16.43 -9.41 30.18
C PRO A 74 -14.99 -9.86 30.47
N LEU A 75 -14.54 -10.92 29.77
CA LEU A 75 -13.14 -11.32 29.76
C LEU A 75 -12.33 -10.42 28.81
N VAL A 76 -11.12 -10.07 29.18
CA VAL A 76 -10.15 -9.46 28.28
C VAL A 76 -9.21 -10.54 27.76
N VAL A 77 -9.11 -10.70 26.45
CA VAL A 77 -8.26 -11.74 25.85
C VAL A 77 -6.79 -11.27 25.77
N PRO A 78 -5.77 -12.11 26.12
CA PRO A 78 -4.37 -11.77 25.86
C PRO A 78 -4.09 -11.61 24.35
N LEU A 79 -3.23 -10.67 23.97
CA LEU A 79 -2.96 -10.34 22.55
C LEU A 79 -2.54 -11.54 21.71
N ASP A 80 -1.67 -12.38 22.23
CA ASP A 80 -1.19 -13.60 21.58
C ASP A 80 -2.31 -14.62 21.35
N CYS A 81 -3.15 -14.84 22.35
CA CYS A 81 -4.33 -15.72 22.25
C CYS A 81 -5.38 -15.13 21.31
N GLU A 82 -5.61 -13.80 21.35
CA GLU A 82 -6.55 -13.11 20.47
C GLU A 82 -6.15 -13.26 19.00
N TRP A 83 -4.85 -13.18 18.69
CA TRP A 83 -4.36 -13.34 17.32
C TRP A 83 -4.64 -14.75 16.77
N ILE A 84 -4.37 -15.79 17.53
CA ILE A 84 -4.66 -17.17 17.11
C ILE A 84 -6.17 -17.39 16.99
N TRP A 85 -6.95 -16.86 17.95
CA TRP A 85 -8.41 -16.92 17.90
C TRP A 85 -8.98 -16.19 16.69
N HIS A 86 -8.44 -15.02 16.35
CA HIS A 86 -8.78 -14.28 15.15
C HIS A 86 -8.58 -15.15 13.90
N CYS A 87 -7.38 -15.72 13.71
CA CYS A 87 -7.09 -16.58 12.56
C CYS A 87 -7.96 -17.84 12.50
N HIS A 88 -8.34 -18.42 13.64
CA HIS A 88 -9.23 -19.59 13.68
C HIS A 88 -10.66 -19.22 13.27
N ARG A 89 -11.20 -18.09 13.76
CA ARG A 89 -12.56 -17.63 13.41
C ARG A 89 -12.70 -17.24 11.93
N LEU A 90 -11.61 -16.86 11.26
CA LEU A 90 -11.61 -16.60 9.82
C LEU A 90 -11.73 -17.88 8.97
N ASN A 91 -11.76 -19.06 9.57
CA ASN A 91 -12.31 -20.26 8.96
C ASN A 91 -13.59 -20.66 9.71
N PRO A 92 -14.75 -20.04 9.39
CA PRO A 92 -15.95 -20.14 10.21
C PRO A 92 -16.52 -21.55 10.29
N ILE A 93 -16.38 -22.37 9.26
CA ILE A 93 -16.86 -23.76 9.24
C ILE A 93 -15.99 -24.58 10.19
N ARG A 94 -14.65 -24.49 10.08
CA ARG A 94 -13.76 -25.25 10.93
C ARG A 94 -13.86 -24.82 12.39
N TYR A 95 -13.89 -23.51 12.65
CA TYR A 95 -14.09 -22.99 14.00
C TYR A 95 -15.38 -23.52 14.65
N LYS A 96 -16.50 -23.52 13.90
CA LYS A 96 -17.75 -24.06 14.35
C LYS A 96 -17.65 -25.57 14.68
N MET A 97 -17.02 -26.35 13.78
CA MET A 97 -16.85 -27.79 13.97
C MET A 97 -16.00 -28.08 15.22
N ASP A 98 -14.85 -27.42 15.37
CA ASP A 98 -13.96 -27.59 16.50
C ASP A 98 -14.63 -27.20 17.83
N CYS A 99 -15.36 -26.10 17.86
CA CYS A 99 -16.12 -25.69 19.05
C CYS A 99 -17.23 -26.69 19.42
N MET A 100 -17.95 -27.22 18.42
CA MET A 100 -19.00 -28.24 18.68
C MET A 100 -18.41 -29.56 19.16
N GLU A 101 -17.27 -29.99 18.62
CA GLU A 101 -16.58 -31.21 19.04
C GLU A 101 -16.01 -31.12 20.45
N LEU A 102 -15.37 -29.97 20.77
CA LEU A 102 -14.68 -29.79 22.05
C LEU A 102 -15.58 -29.33 23.18
N TYR A 103 -16.60 -28.51 22.90
CA TYR A 103 -17.37 -27.79 23.90
C TYR A 103 -18.89 -27.93 23.71
N GLY A 104 -19.36 -28.67 22.70
CA GLY A 104 -20.79 -28.85 22.40
C GLY A 104 -21.56 -27.62 21.95
N ARG A 105 -20.87 -26.51 21.77
CA ARG A 105 -21.44 -25.22 21.32
C ARG A 105 -20.39 -24.34 20.67
N ILE A 106 -20.82 -23.31 19.91
CA ILE A 106 -19.94 -22.29 19.36
C ILE A 106 -19.58 -21.32 20.52
N LEU A 107 -18.26 -21.11 20.71
CA LEU A 107 -17.75 -20.09 21.64
C LEU A 107 -17.80 -18.74 20.95
N ASP A 108 -18.52 -17.76 21.54
CA ASP A 108 -18.77 -16.46 20.97
C ASP A 108 -17.89 -15.35 21.60
N SER A 109 -17.83 -14.21 20.96
CA SER A 109 -17.08 -13.04 21.38
C SER A 109 -17.91 -12.01 22.17
N GLN A 110 -19.21 -12.24 22.39
CA GLN A 110 -20.14 -11.27 23.02
C GLN A 110 -19.67 -10.75 24.39
N ASN A 111 -19.07 -11.62 25.21
CA ASN A 111 -18.58 -11.27 26.54
C ASN A 111 -17.04 -11.21 26.58
N VAL A 112 -16.41 -10.89 25.48
CA VAL A 112 -14.95 -10.76 25.38
C VAL A 112 -14.60 -9.38 24.85
N VAL A 113 -13.69 -8.72 25.54
CA VAL A 113 -13.09 -7.44 25.14
C VAL A 113 -11.71 -7.73 24.55
N SER A 114 -11.41 -7.09 23.42
CA SER A 114 -10.10 -7.20 22.79
C SER A 114 -8.99 -6.69 23.72
N SER A 115 -7.82 -7.29 23.62
CA SER A 115 -6.59 -6.87 24.31
C SER A 115 -6.25 -5.39 24.12
N VAL A 116 -6.67 -4.79 23.00
CA VAL A 116 -6.40 -3.39 22.65
C VAL A 116 -7.30 -2.41 23.41
N TYR A 117 -8.49 -2.84 23.84
CA TYR A 117 -9.49 -2.00 24.51
C TYR A 117 -9.69 -2.33 25.97
N GLY A 118 -9.06 -3.39 26.47
CA GLY A 118 -9.26 -3.90 27.82
C GLY A 118 -8.76 -2.92 28.90
N THR A 119 -9.64 -2.07 29.40
CA THR A 119 -9.36 -1.15 30.52
C THR A 119 -9.42 -1.85 31.89
N SER A 120 -9.97 -3.05 31.96
CA SER A 120 -10.19 -3.85 33.19
C SER A 120 -9.67 -5.27 33.01
N LYS A 121 -8.39 -5.39 32.62
CA LYS A 121 -7.75 -6.71 32.44
C LYS A 121 -7.47 -7.41 33.77
N GLU A 122 -7.39 -6.65 34.87
CA GLU A 122 -7.01 -7.14 36.20
C GLU A 122 -7.94 -8.27 36.66
N GLN A 123 -9.25 -8.15 36.41
CA GLN A 123 -10.22 -9.21 36.76
C GLN A 123 -9.95 -10.50 35.98
N THR A 124 -9.68 -10.38 34.67
CA THR A 124 -9.38 -11.55 33.86
C THR A 124 -8.02 -12.16 34.24
N GLU A 125 -7.04 -11.34 34.55
CA GLU A 125 -5.72 -11.77 35.02
C GLU A 125 -5.82 -12.54 36.34
N GLU A 126 -6.68 -12.10 37.28
CA GLU A 126 -6.92 -12.80 38.52
C GLU A 126 -7.58 -14.18 38.27
N ILE A 127 -8.61 -14.24 37.43
CA ILE A 127 -9.25 -15.49 37.03
C ILE A 127 -8.23 -16.43 36.36
N TRP A 128 -7.39 -15.89 35.44
CA TRP A 128 -6.34 -16.63 34.78
C TRP A 128 -5.34 -17.22 35.76
N LYS A 129 -4.85 -16.40 36.70
CA LYS A 129 -3.90 -16.81 37.74
C LYS A 129 -4.44 -17.89 38.67
N ILE A 130 -5.76 -17.84 38.99
CA ILE A 130 -6.42 -18.89 39.77
C ILE A 130 -6.50 -20.20 38.99
N MET A 131 -6.86 -20.12 37.72
CA MET A 131 -7.01 -21.32 36.87
C MET A 131 -5.67 -21.92 36.40
N TYR A 132 -4.68 -21.04 36.17
CA TYR A 132 -3.39 -21.40 35.58
C TYR A 132 -2.23 -20.76 36.34
N PRO A 133 -1.93 -21.18 37.57
CA PRO A 133 -0.96 -20.49 38.43
C PRO A 133 0.48 -20.45 37.89
N ASN A 134 0.80 -21.40 37.00
CA ASN A 134 2.16 -21.50 36.41
C ASN A 134 2.27 -20.84 35.04
N GLU A 135 1.21 -20.24 34.51
CA GLU A 135 1.17 -19.64 33.19
C GLU A 135 0.89 -18.14 33.31
N PRO A 136 1.78 -17.25 32.84
CA PRO A 136 1.54 -15.81 32.91
C PRO A 136 0.38 -15.41 32.01
N TYR A 137 -0.42 -14.44 32.45
CA TYR A 137 -1.54 -13.93 31.64
C TYR A 137 -1.04 -13.25 30.36
N GLU A 138 -0.02 -12.41 30.43
CA GLU A 138 0.63 -11.79 29.25
C GLU A 138 1.90 -12.54 28.86
N LEU A 139 2.00 -12.88 27.59
CA LEU A 139 3.23 -13.44 27.04
C LEU A 139 4.29 -12.34 26.87
N ASN A 140 5.46 -12.56 27.45
CA ASN A 140 6.56 -11.59 27.29
C ASN A 140 7.19 -11.75 25.89
N LEU A 141 6.66 -11.02 24.92
CA LEU A 141 7.10 -11.06 23.53
C LEU A 141 8.54 -10.59 23.32
N ASN A 142 9.09 -9.79 24.25
CA ASN A 142 10.47 -9.29 24.16
C ASN A 142 11.52 -10.41 24.35
N LEU A 143 11.19 -11.50 25.01
CA LEU A 143 12.09 -12.62 25.21
C LEU A 143 12.36 -13.41 23.91
N PHE A 144 11.43 -13.39 22.96
CA PHE A 144 11.54 -14.13 21.70
C PHE A 144 12.38 -13.40 20.62
N GLY A 145 12.78 -12.16 20.85
CA GLY A 145 13.67 -11.40 19.96
C GLY A 145 15.16 -11.68 20.14
N SER A 146 15.58 -12.41 21.18
CA SER A 146 16.99 -12.50 21.57
C SER A 146 17.54 -13.90 21.89
N LEU A 147 16.74 -14.96 21.88
CA LEU A 147 17.23 -16.31 22.23
C LEU A 147 16.47 -17.42 21.48
N GLU A 148 17.21 -18.36 20.92
CA GLU A 148 16.70 -19.68 20.53
C GLU A 148 16.34 -20.48 21.82
N THR A 149 15.22 -20.15 22.44
CA THR A 149 14.70 -20.96 23.56
C THR A 149 13.90 -22.12 22.98
N VAL A 150 14.51 -23.29 23.03
CA VAL A 150 13.82 -24.57 22.78
C VAL A 150 12.86 -24.81 23.93
N PHE A 151 11.55 -24.63 23.69
CA PHE A 151 10.52 -25.07 24.60
C PHE A 151 10.30 -26.57 24.42
N ASP A 152 10.70 -27.36 25.41
CA ASP A 152 10.42 -28.80 25.46
C ASP A 152 8.97 -29.01 25.92
N SER A 153 8.02 -28.90 24.99
CA SER A 153 6.59 -29.09 25.26
C SER A 153 6.19 -30.56 25.11
N LYS A 154 6.55 -31.38 26.08
CA LYS A 154 5.88 -32.64 26.32
C LYS A 154 4.64 -32.41 27.19
N VAL A 155 3.54 -31.99 26.58
CA VAL A 155 2.24 -31.99 27.22
C VAL A 155 1.35 -33.03 26.57
N GLU A 156 0.74 -33.90 27.39
CA GLU A 156 -0.19 -34.94 26.98
C GLU A 156 -1.27 -34.38 26.05
N ALA A 157 -1.60 -35.15 25.00
CA ALA A 157 -2.57 -34.80 23.99
C ALA A 157 -3.99 -34.68 24.60
N SER A 158 -4.32 -33.52 25.15
CA SER A 158 -5.72 -33.16 25.38
C SER A 158 -6.42 -33.03 24.01
N LYS A 159 -7.71 -33.32 23.94
CA LYS A 159 -8.54 -33.11 22.75
C LYS A 159 -8.33 -31.67 22.28
N SER A 160 -7.71 -31.48 21.15
CA SER A 160 -7.40 -30.14 20.58
C SER A 160 -7.78 -30.11 19.12
N THR A 161 -8.03 -28.89 18.59
CA THR A 161 -8.29 -28.71 17.16
C THR A 161 -7.17 -29.28 16.29
N ASN A 162 -7.54 -29.96 15.21
CA ASN A 162 -6.64 -30.45 14.16
C ASN A 162 -6.44 -29.40 13.04
N TYR A 163 -6.98 -28.19 13.17
CA TYR A 163 -6.78 -27.13 12.20
C TYR A 163 -5.35 -26.61 12.23
N ASP A 164 -4.75 -26.47 11.04
CA ASP A 164 -3.41 -25.94 10.90
C ASP A 164 -3.39 -24.43 11.13
N LEU A 165 -3.25 -24.04 12.40
CA LEU A 165 -3.22 -22.65 12.84
C LEU A 165 -1.94 -21.95 12.42
N VAL A 166 -0.80 -22.65 12.23
CA VAL A 166 0.45 -22.05 11.75
C VAL A 166 0.26 -21.53 10.33
N SER A 167 -0.26 -22.38 9.44
CA SER A 167 -0.56 -21.96 8.06
C SER A 167 -1.63 -20.85 8.01
N ALA A 168 -2.65 -20.91 8.87
CA ALA A 168 -3.67 -19.87 8.97
C ALA A 168 -3.07 -18.51 9.34
N VAL A 169 -2.19 -18.46 10.35
CA VAL A 169 -1.49 -17.25 10.76
C VAL A 169 -0.64 -16.70 9.63
N LYS A 170 0.12 -17.55 8.93
CA LYS A 170 0.96 -17.13 7.80
C LYS A 170 0.16 -16.49 6.66
N ARG A 171 -1.03 -17.01 6.35
CA ARG A 171 -1.93 -16.41 5.36
C ARG A 171 -2.46 -15.05 5.82
N GLN A 172 -2.88 -14.95 7.07
CA GLN A 172 -3.46 -13.72 7.63
C GLN A 172 -2.43 -12.63 7.93
N SER A 173 -1.15 -12.96 8.13
CA SER A 173 -0.08 -12.00 8.44
C SER A 173 0.11 -10.92 7.35
N THR A 174 -0.29 -11.19 6.12
CA THR A 174 -0.17 -10.24 5.00
C THR A 174 -1.39 -9.32 4.86
N PHE A 175 -2.52 -9.65 5.52
CA PHE A 175 -3.78 -8.93 5.34
C PHE A 175 -3.73 -7.48 5.84
N TYR A 176 -3.09 -7.25 7.01
CA TYR A 176 -2.98 -5.90 7.56
C TYR A 176 -2.32 -4.92 6.59
N TYR A 177 -1.28 -5.35 5.87
CA TYR A 177 -0.65 -4.49 4.85
C TYR A 177 -1.66 -3.99 3.81
N GLN A 178 -2.60 -4.82 3.38
CA GLN A 178 -3.61 -4.44 2.38
C GLN A 178 -4.60 -3.40 2.92
N VAL A 179 -4.97 -3.48 4.20
CA VAL A 179 -6.02 -2.65 4.83
C VAL A 179 -5.48 -1.56 5.76
N SER A 180 -4.16 -1.38 5.88
CA SER A 180 -3.53 -0.42 6.80
C SER A 180 -3.53 1.04 6.33
N ARG A 181 -4.11 1.36 5.17
CA ARG A 181 -4.20 2.75 4.67
C ARG A 181 -5.13 3.60 5.54
N ALA A 182 -4.80 4.87 5.73
CA ALA A 182 -5.62 5.80 6.51
C ALA A 182 -7.07 5.89 6.01
N SER A 183 -7.28 5.80 4.69
CA SER A 183 -8.61 5.79 4.06
C SER A 183 -9.50 4.62 4.49
N MET A 184 -8.90 3.48 4.88
CA MET A 184 -9.63 2.31 5.36
C MET A 184 -10.29 2.51 6.73
N ASN A 185 -9.92 3.53 7.49
CA ASN A 185 -10.51 3.86 8.80
C ASN A 185 -11.51 5.03 8.71
N ASP A 186 -11.81 5.51 7.52
CA ASP A 186 -12.79 6.57 7.27
C ASP A 186 -14.23 6.04 7.36
N ASP A 187 -15.14 6.78 8.02
CA ASP A 187 -16.51 6.34 8.23
C ASP A 187 -17.29 6.16 6.92
N LEU A 188 -17.20 7.13 6.00
CA LEU A 188 -17.89 7.05 4.71
C LEU A 188 -17.36 5.88 3.85
N PHE A 189 -16.04 5.63 3.95
CA PHE A 189 -15.43 4.50 3.26
C PHE A 189 -15.97 3.16 3.81
N LEU A 190 -16.03 3.00 5.14
CA LEU A 190 -16.51 1.76 5.79
C LEU A 190 -18.02 1.56 5.61
N GLU A 191 -18.83 2.62 5.64
CA GLU A 191 -20.26 2.54 5.30
C GLU A 191 -20.47 2.09 3.85
N GLY A 192 -19.66 2.64 2.93
CA GLY A 192 -19.63 2.19 1.54
C GLY A 192 -19.20 0.74 1.40
N ALA A 193 -18.20 0.31 2.18
CA ALA A 193 -17.73 -1.08 2.23
C ALA A 193 -18.82 -2.04 2.73
N LEU A 194 -19.59 -1.65 3.77
CA LEU A 194 -20.73 -2.44 4.27
C LEU A 194 -21.82 -2.57 3.20
N ALA A 195 -22.16 -1.50 2.52
CA ALA A 195 -23.14 -1.54 1.42
C ALA A 195 -22.67 -2.48 0.29
N ARG A 196 -21.36 -2.45 -0.03
CA ARG A 196 -20.76 -3.35 -1.02
C ARG A 196 -20.68 -4.80 -0.54
N TYR A 197 -20.44 -5.03 0.75
CA TYR A 197 -20.51 -6.38 1.34
C TYR A 197 -21.90 -7.00 1.20
N LYS A 198 -22.97 -6.23 1.45
CA LYS A 198 -24.35 -6.68 1.21
C LYS A 198 -24.58 -6.99 -0.27
N GLY A 199 -24.05 -6.18 -1.19
CA GLY A 199 -24.05 -6.46 -2.63
C GLY A 199 -23.31 -7.76 -2.97
N PHE A 200 -22.17 -8.01 -2.34
CA PHE A 200 -21.39 -9.22 -2.52
C PHE A 200 -22.14 -10.49 -2.05
N LEU A 201 -22.78 -10.43 -0.89
CA LEU A 201 -23.64 -11.51 -0.40
C LEU A 201 -24.84 -11.76 -1.32
N HIS A 202 -25.44 -10.68 -1.84
CA HIS A 202 -26.55 -10.79 -2.81
C HIS A 202 -26.07 -11.47 -4.11
N LEU A 203 -24.89 -11.15 -4.61
CA LEU A 203 -24.30 -11.79 -5.77
C LEU A 203 -24.08 -13.29 -5.54
N ILE A 204 -23.54 -13.68 -4.40
CA ILE A 204 -23.35 -15.10 -4.01
C ILE A 204 -24.70 -15.82 -3.91
N LYS A 205 -25.72 -15.19 -3.29
CA LYS A 205 -27.09 -15.74 -3.21
C LYS A 205 -27.66 -15.99 -4.59
N ARG A 206 -27.56 -15.01 -5.49
CA ARG A 206 -28.01 -15.09 -6.87
C ARG A 206 -27.29 -16.19 -7.67
N ASN A 207 -25.97 -16.32 -7.47
CA ASN A 207 -25.19 -17.40 -8.09
C ASN A 207 -25.67 -18.76 -7.63
N LYS A 208 -25.93 -18.93 -6.33
CA LYS A 208 -26.47 -20.16 -5.78
C LYS A 208 -27.86 -20.51 -6.37
N GLU A 209 -28.76 -19.54 -6.43
CA GLU A 209 -30.12 -19.71 -7.00
C GLU A 209 -30.07 -20.11 -8.48
N LYS A 210 -29.13 -19.53 -9.24
CA LYS A 210 -28.91 -19.83 -10.66
C LYS A 210 -28.02 -21.04 -10.91
N LYS A 211 -27.52 -21.71 -9.86
CA LYS A 211 -26.56 -22.84 -9.92
C LYS A 211 -25.27 -22.48 -10.67
N ILE A 212 -24.82 -21.23 -10.52
CA ILE A 212 -23.55 -20.75 -11.07
C ILE A 212 -22.45 -21.04 -10.04
N THR A 213 -21.43 -21.80 -10.46
CA THR A 213 -20.30 -22.20 -9.60
C THR A 213 -19.09 -21.30 -9.85
N HIS A 214 -19.19 -20.01 -9.53
CA HIS A 214 -18.06 -19.10 -9.62
C HIS A 214 -17.45 -18.85 -8.24
N PHE A 215 -16.13 -18.81 -8.19
CA PHE A 215 -15.37 -18.40 -7.03
C PHE A 215 -15.37 -16.87 -6.94
N CYS A 216 -16.20 -16.29 -6.07
CA CYS A 216 -16.29 -14.86 -5.88
C CYS A 216 -15.09 -14.35 -5.06
N VAL A 217 -14.36 -13.37 -5.60
CA VAL A 217 -13.19 -12.76 -4.95
C VAL A 217 -13.54 -11.33 -4.53
N PRO A 218 -13.48 -10.98 -3.23
CA PRO A 218 -13.77 -9.65 -2.73
C PRO A 218 -12.65 -8.65 -3.04
N THR A 219 -12.99 -7.36 -3.10
CA THR A 219 -12.05 -6.25 -2.92
C THR A 219 -11.74 -6.10 -1.42
N PHE A 220 -10.61 -5.46 -1.04
CA PHE A 220 -10.17 -5.44 0.36
C PHE A 220 -11.08 -4.65 1.30
N ASP A 221 -11.91 -3.74 0.81
CA ASP A 221 -12.97 -3.11 1.58
C ASP A 221 -14.09 -4.10 1.95
N ILE A 222 -14.55 -4.89 0.97
CA ILE A 222 -15.53 -5.97 1.20
C ILE A 222 -14.96 -7.03 2.13
N ASP A 223 -13.71 -7.42 1.91
CA ASP A 223 -13.02 -8.45 2.67
C ASP A 223 -12.83 -8.07 4.15
N LEU A 224 -12.49 -6.80 4.42
CA LEU A 224 -12.39 -6.27 5.78
C LEU A 224 -13.73 -6.39 6.53
N ILE A 225 -14.84 -6.01 5.90
CA ILE A 225 -16.18 -6.13 6.50
C ILE A 225 -16.57 -7.60 6.66
N TRP A 226 -16.22 -8.46 5.70
CA TRP A 226 -16.48 -9.88 5.77
C TRP A 226 -15.71 -10.55 6.91
N HIS A 227 -14.42 -10.26 7.06
CA HIS A 227 -13.62 -10.70 8.21
C HIS A 227 -14.24 -10.21 9.51
N SER A 228 -14.62 -8.93 9.62
CA SER A 228 -15.28 -8.38 10.82
C SER A 228 -16.55 -9.15 11.17
N HIS A 229 -17.32 -9.59 10.18
CA HIS A 229 -18.52 -10.40 10.40
C HIS A 229 -18.18 -11.81 10.94
N GLN A 230 -17.16 -12.46 10.35
CA GLN A 230 -16.71 -13.79 10.78
C GLN A 230 -16.17 -13.81 12.22
N LEU A 231 -15.60 -12.69 12.69
CA LEU A 231 -15.14 -12.55 14.08
C LEU A 231 -16.25 -12.60 15.13
N HIS A 232 -17.52 -12.57 14.69
CA HIS A 232 -18.73 -12.81 15.51
C HIS A 232 -19.42 -14.12 15.10
N PRO A 233 -18.87 -15.29 15.47
CA PRO A 233 -19.19 -16.57 14.83
C PRO A 233 -20.66 -17.01 14.99
N VAL A 234 -21.31 -16.66 16.09
CA VAL A 234 -22.72 -16.96 16.30
C VAL A 234 -23.62 -16.11 15.41
N SER A 235 -23.36 -14.79 15.37
CA SER A 235 -24.07 -13.84 14.50
C SER A 235 -23.83 -14.17 13.03
N TYR A 236 -22.58 -14.41 12.63
CA TYR A 236 -22.20 -14.83 11.28
C TYR A 236 -22.97 -16.08 10.84
N SER A 237 -22.96 -17.14 11.68
CA SER A 237 -23.69 -18.38 11.36
C SER A 237 -25.19 -18.15 11.20
N LYS A 238 -25.80 -17.35 12.08
CA LYS A 238 -27.24 -17.05 12.03
C LYS A 238 -27.62 -16.24 10.80
N ASP A 239 -26.85 -15.15 10.52
CA ASP A 239 -27.14 -14.23 9.43
C ASP A 239 -26.94 -14.92 8.07
N LEU A 240 -25.83 -15.66 7.89
CA LEU A 240 -25.57 -16.35 6.63
C LEU A 240 -26.53 -17.51 6.36
N VAL A 241 -26.98 -18.23 7.40
CA VAL A 241 -28.04 -19.24 7.23
C VAL A 241 -29.35 -18.56 6.81
N ALA A 242 -29.73 -17.42 7.39
CA ALA A 242 -30.91 -16.67 6.97
C ALA A 242 -30.81 -16.13 5.52
N ILE A 243 -29.64 -15.66 5.11
CA ILE A 243 -29.41 -15.05 3.78
C ILE A 243 -29.23 -16.14 2.70
N LEU A 244 -28.39 -17.15 2.97
CA LEU A 244 -27.92 -18.13 2.00
C LEU A 244 -28.42 -19.54 2.25
N GLY A 245 -29.13 -19.83 3.38
CA GLY A 245 -29.52 -21.16 3.79
C GLY A 245 -28.39 -22.03 4.34
N LYS A 246 -27.14 -21.52 4.34
CA LYS A 246 -25.98 -22.20 4.93
C LYS A 246 -24.92 -21.17 5.36
N VAL A 247 -24.00 -21.58 6.23
CA VAL A 247 -22.82 -20.76 6.56
C VAL A 247 -21.92 -20.70 5.32
N LEU A 248 -21.47 -19.48 4.97
CA LEU A 248 -20.54 -19.28 3.86
C LEU A 248 -19.13 -19.61 4.33
N GLU A 249 -18.45 -20.45 3.57
CA GLU A 249 -17.04 -20.76 3.76
C GLU A 249 -16.16 -19.61 3.27
N HIS A 250 -15.08 -19.36 3.99
CA HIS A 250 -14.04 -18.41 3.61
C HIS A 250 -12.77 -19.21 3.27
N ASP A 251 -12.45 -19.28 1.97
CA ASP A 251 -11.25 -19.97 1.48
C ASP A 251 -10.12 -18.94 1.24
N ASP A 252 -9.20 -18.87 2.19
CA ASP A 252 -8.01 -18.03 2.15
C ASP A 252 -6.73 -18.82 1.78
N THR A 253 -6.88 -20.08 1.32
CA THR A 253 -5.73 -20.97 1.07
C THR A 253 -4.91 -20.58 -0.16
N ASP A 254 -5.48 -19.79 -1.07
CA ASP A 254 -4.84 -19.35 -2.30
C ASP A 254 -4.38 -17.90 -2.18
N SER A 255 -3.12 -17.62 -2.49
CA SER A 255 -2.53 -16.28 -2.49
C SER A 255 -1.99 -15.86 -3.87
N ASP A 256 -1.94 -16.79 -4.85
CA ASP A 256 -1.40 -16.53 -6.18
C ASP A 256 -2.41 -15.75 -7.03
N ARG A 257 -2.06 -14.49 -7.33
CA ARG A 257 -2.86 -13.58 -8.15
C ARG A 257 -2.33 -13.41 -9.59
N ALA A 258 -1.39 -14.27 -10.00
CA ALA A 258 -0.87 -14.24 -11.36
C ALA A 258 -1.99 -14.50 -12.39
N GLU A 259 -1.77 -14.05 -13.61
CA GLU A 259 -2.74 -14.21 -14.72
C GLU A 259 -3.11 -15.68 -14.92
N GLY A 260 -4.42 -15.95 -15.07
CA GLY A 260 -4.98 -17.28 -15.23
C GLY A 260 -5.08 -18.13 -13.96
N LYS A 261 -4.61 -17.64 -12.81
CA LYS A 261 -4.75 -18.32 -11.51
C LYS A 261 -6.13 -18.09 -10.90
N LYS A 262 -6.51 -18.94 -9.94
CA LYS A 262 -7.83 -18.97 -9.31
C LYS A 262 -8.29 -17.59 -8.81
N LEU A 263 -7.43 -16.85 -8.09
CA LEU A 263 -7.78 -15.51 -7.59
C LEU A 263 -7.93 -14.49 -8.72
N ASN A 264 -7.08 -14.55 -9.77
CA ASN A 264 -7.18 -13.65 -10.91
C ASN A 264 -8.46 -13.90 -11.70
N VAL A 265 -8.72 -15.17 -12.06
CA VAL A 265 -9.93 -15.57 -12.80
C VAL A 265 -11.18 -15.22 -11.98
N GLY A 266 -11.21 -15.59 -10.69
CA GLY A 266 -12.34 -15.31 -9.82
C GLY A 266 -12.61 -13.81 -9.66
N PHE A 267 -11.55 -12.98 -9.59
CA PHE A 267 -11.71 -11.53 -9.51
C PHE A 267 -12.30 -10.95 -10.81
N CYS A 268 -11.82 -11.39 -11.98
CA CYS A 268 -12.36 -10.98 -13.27
C CYS A 268 -13.84 -11.36 -13.41
N GLU A 269 -14.19 -12.59 -13.06
CA GLU A 269 -15.58 -13.08 -13.10
C GLU A 269 -16.48 -12.32 -12.10
N THR A 270 -16.01 -12.09 -10.88
CA THR A 270 -16.76 -11.30 -9.89
C THR A 270 -16.97 -9.87 -10.37
N THR A 271 -15.94 -9.26 -11.00
CA THR A 271 -16.04 -7.91 -11.59
C THR A 271 -17.11 -7.87 -12.66
N ARG A 272 -17.10 -8.83 -13.60
CA ARG A 272 -18.09 -8.92 -14.66
C ARG A 272 -19.51 -9.09 -14.12
N GLN A 273 -19.72 -10.04 -13.21
CA GLN A 273 -21.03 -10.30 -12.61
C GLN A 273 -21.56 -9.09 -11.81
N TRP A 274 -20.69 -8.41 -11.07
CA TRP A 274 -21.05 -7.20 -10.33
C TRP A 274 -21.53 -6.08 -11.24
N GLU A 275 -20.75 -5.81 -12.30
CA GLU A 275 -21.03 -4.74 -13.24
C GLU A 275 -22.29 -5.01 -14.08
N GLU A 276 -22.53 -6.27 -14.44
CA GLU A 276 -23.77 -6.71 -15.09
C GLU A 276 -24.98 -6.60 -14.17
N THR A 277 -24.82 -6.99 -12.88
CA THR A 277 -25.93 -7.03 -11.93
C THR A 277 -26.31 -5.65 -11.42
N PHE A 278 -25.33 -4.84 -11.02
CA PHE A 278 -25.55 -3.55 -10.35
C PHE A 278 -25.29 -2.34 -11.25
N GLY A 279 -24.69 -2.52 -12.43
CA GLY A 279 -24.37 -1.43 -13.35
C GLY A 279 -23.30 -0.47 -12.88
N SER A 280 -22.73 -0.65 -11.70
CA SER A 280 -21.64 0.14 -11.12
C SER A 280 -20.33 -0.62 -11.15
N ARG A 281 -19.21 0.11 -11.12
CA ARG A 281 -17.88 -0.49 -11.15
C ARG A 281 -17.56 -1.28 -9.89
N TYR A 282 -16.88 -2.43 -10.06
CA TYR A 282 -16.47 -3.27 -8.93
C TYR A 282 -15.20 -2.75 -8.23
N TRP A 283 -14.28 -2.14 -8.95
CA TRP A 283 -13.10 -1.52 -8.39
C TRP A 283 -13.43 -0.30 -7.49
N ARG A 284 -12.59 -0.04 -6.49
CA ARG A 284 -12.76 1.06 -5.54
C ARG A 284 -11.41 1.64 -5.16
N ALA A 285 -11.25 2.96 -5.18
CA ALA A 285 -10.04 3.64 -4.68
C ALA A 285 -9.80 3.28 -3.21
N GLY A 286 -8.56 2.99 -2.86
CA GLY A 286 -8.18 2.54 -1.53
C GLY A 286 -8.43 1.06 -1.21
N ALA A 287 -9.24 0.33 -2.02
CA ALA A 287 -9.64 -1.05 -1.77
C ALA A 287 -8.96 -2.09 -2.65
N MET A 288 -8.14 -1.65 -3.59
CA MET A 288 -7.46 -2.55 -4.52
C MET A 288 -6.18 -3.14 -3.90
N TYR A 289 -5.76 -4.28 -4.44
CA TYR A 289 -4.53 -4.96 -4.01
C TYR A 289 -3.31 -4.08 -4.19
N ARG A 290 -2.45 -4.01 -3.16
CA ARG A 290 -1.26 -3.14 -3.10
C ARG A 290 0.04 -3.84 -3.48
N GLY A 291 -0.03 -5.07 -3.98
CA GLY A 291 1.16 -5.90 -4.16
C GLY A 291 1.55 -6.67 -2.90
N SER A 292 2.69 -7.36 -2.97
CA SER A 292 3.22 -8.14 -1.86
C SER A 292 3.67 -7.24 -0.71
N THR A 293 3.53 -7.74 0.53
CA THR A 293 4.04 -7.05 1.73
C THR A 293 5.54 -6.80 1.58
N PRO A 294 6.02 -5.55 1.79
CA PRO A 294 7.44 -5.24 1.72
C PRO A 294 8.24 -6.03 2.76
N SER A 295 9.47 -6.40 2.39
CA SER A 295 10.39 -7.05 3.33
C SER A 295 10.66 -6.16 4.54
N THR A 296 10.68 -6.74 5.71
CA THR A 296 11.08 -6.06 6.95
C THR A 296 12.55 -5.68 6.89
N LEU A 297 12.89 -4.53 7.43
CA LEU A 297 14.29 -4.17 7.61
C LEU A 297 14.82 -4.91 8.84
N ALA A 298 15.85 -5.72 8.63
CA ALA A 298 16.56 -6.38 9.72
C ALA A 298 17.32 -5.31 10.53
N MET A 299 16.80 -4.99 11.70
CA MET A 299 17.53 -4.20 12.69
C MET A 299 17.79 -5.09 13.90
N ASN A 300 19.02 -5.09 14.40
CA ASN A 300 19.29 -5.54 15.76
C ASN A 300 18.55 -4.59 16.72
N VAL A 301 17.34 -4.96 17.06
CA VAL A 301 16.46 -4.16 17.93
C VAL A 301 17.05 -4.24 19.33
N GLN A 302 17.94 -3.30 19.65
CA GLN A 302 18.18 -2.97 21.06
C GLN A 302 16.82 -2.50 21.63
N PRO A 303 16.47 -2.93 22.86
CA PRO A 303 15.16 -2.59 23.42
C PRO A 303 14.93 -1.09 23.36
N LEU A 304 13.82 -0.66 22.78
CA LEU A 304 13.41 0.75 22.67
C LEU A 304 13.23 1.44 24.04
N ASN A 305 13.30 0.69 25.13
CA ASN A 305 13.14 1.17 26.51
C ASN A 305 14.22 2.14 26.99
N THR A 306 15.27 2.40 26.21
CA THR A 306 16.34 3.36 26.56
C THR A 306 16.17 4.73 25.92
N LEU A 307 15.11 4.96 25.15
CA LEU A 307 14.82 6.30 24.64
C LEU A 307 14.42 7.21 25.85
N SER A 308 15.35 8.04 26.25
CA SER A 308 15.17 9.04 27.31
C SER A 308 13.90 9.84 27.06
N LYS A 309 12.96 9.83 28.02
CA LYS A 309 11.75 10.67 28.05
C LYS A 309 12.04 12.18 28.22
N LYS A 310 13.25 12.65 27.94
CA LYS A 310 13.50 14.07 27.90
C LYS A 310 12.85 14.64 26.66
N ALA A 311 11.71 15.29 26.86
CA ALA A 311 11.09 16.16 25.87
C ALA A 311 12.12 17.24 25.49
N VAL A 312 12.73 17.08 24.32
CA VAL A 312 13.57 18.12 23.74
C VAL A 312 12.62 19.19 23.21
N PRO A 313 12.87 20.49 23.43
CA PRO A 313 12.06 21.55 22.84
C PRO A 313 12.00 21.35 21.34
N ASN A 314 10.80 21.20 20.81
CA ASN A 314 10.57 21.09 19.39
C ASN A 314 10.81 22.50 18.81
N ILE A 315 11.97 22.74 18.20
CA ILE A 315 12.10 23.88 17.30
C ILE A 315 11.18 23.53 16.14
N GLU A 316 9.98 24.11 16.11
CA GLU A 316 9.02 23.83 15.09
C GLU A 316 9.61 24.31 13.77
N CYS A 317 9.60 23.44 12.75
CA CYS A 317 10.01 23.79 11.38
C CYS A 317 9.31 25.08 10.90
N ARG A 318 8.10 25.35 11.42
CA ARG A 318 7.28 26.55 11.17
C ARG A 318 7.93 27.86 11.60
N ASP A 319 8.82 27.83 12.58
CA ASP A 319 9.52 29.03 13.03
C ASP A 319 10.59 29.49 12.04
N ILE A 320 11.00 28.58 11.12
CA ILE A 320 12.06 28.84 10.15
C ILE A 320 11.51 28.90 8.74
N ILE A 321 10.64 27.95 8.34
CA ILE A 321 10.04 27.90 7.01
C ILE A 321 8.55 27.60 7.11
N GLN A 322 7.76 28.29 6.30
CA GLN A 322 6.33 28.07 6.22
C GLN A 322 6.02 27.25 4.94
N LEU A 323 5.53 26.04 5.12
CA LEU A 323 5.07 25.18 4.03
C LEU A 323 3.56 24.99 4.11
N PRO A 324 2.83 25.15 3.01
CA PRO A 324 1.40 24.92 3.02
C PRO A 324 1.09 23.43 3.27
N LYS A 325 0.15 23.17 4.18
CA LYS A 325 -0.39 21.83 4.39
C LYS A 325 -1.41 21.55 3.30
N LYS A 326 -1.05 20.66 2.39
CA LYS A 326 -1.90 20.22 1.30
C LYS A 326 -2.55 18.89 1.63
N LYS A 327 -3.67 18.58 0.99
CA LYS A 327 -4.33 17.28 1.05
C LYS A 327 -4.26 16.63 -0.32
N ILE A 328 -4.22 15.30 -0.35
CA ILE A 328 -4.30 14.50 -1.57
C ILE A 328 -5.36 13.42 -1.43
N VAL A 329 -5.84 12.99 -2.59
CA VAL A 329 -6.74 11.85 -2.77
C VAL A 329 -6.16 10.91 -3.81
N GLU A 330 -6.39 9.61 -3.62
CA GLU A 330 -6.19 8.61 -4.67
C GLU A 330 -7.46 8.55 -5.52
N VAL A 331 -7.31 8.58 -6.83
CA VAL A 331 -8.41 8.53 -7.79
C VAL A 331 -8.26 7.33 -8.68
N LEU A 332 -9.33 6.56 -8.85
CA LEU A 332 -9.50 5.58 -9.92
C LEU A 332 -10.52 6.11 -10.93
N LEU A 333 -10.20 5.98 -12.22
CA LEU A 333 -10.99 6.53 -13.33
C LEU A 333 -11.14 5.51 -14.45
N GLU A 334 -12.37 5.32 -14.95
CA GLU A 334 -12.67 4.53 -16.13
C GLU A 334 -13.63 5.30 -17.05
N ILE A 335 -13.37 5.26 -18.35
CA ILE A 335 -14.31 5.76 -19.36
C ILE A 335 -15.14 4.58 -19.85
N VAL A 336 -16.37 4.49 -19.33
CA VAL A 336 -17.25 3.33 -19.50
C VAL A 336 -17.89 3.29 -20.86
N GLY A 337 -18.30 4.43 -21.39
CA GLY A 337 -19.01 4.48 -22.67
C GLY A 337 -19.12 5.88 -23.26
N ALA A 338 -19.49 5.89 -24.54
CA ALA A 338 -19.85 7.11 -25.28
C ALA A 338 -21.21 6.91 -25.94
N ARG A 339 -21.95 8.01 -26.12
CA ARG A 339 -23.22 8.01 -26.86
C ARG A 339 -23.36 9.28 -27.69
N ASN A 340 -24.25 9.21 -28.69
CA ASN A 340 -24.50 10.29 -29.66
C ASN A 340 -23.23 10.69 -30.43
N LEU A 341 -22.37 9.71 -30.74
CA LEU A 341 -21.17 9.95 -31.54
C LEU A 341 -21.58 10.35 -32.96
N PRO A 342 -20.87 11.29 -33.63
CA PRO A 342 -21.10 11.64 -35.01
C PRO A 342 -20.96 10.42 -35.93
N SER A 343 -21.87 10.22 -36.87
CA SER A 343 -21.87 9.08 -37.82
C SER A 343 -20.64 9.03 -38.75
N GLU A 344 -19.96 10.18 -38.90
CA GLU A 344 -18.81 10.33 -39.79
C GLU A 344 -17.44 10.20 -39.10
N HIS A 345 -17.40 9.77 -37.82
CA HIS A 345 -16.11 9.60 -37.18
C HIS A 345 -15.42 8.34 -37.73
N ALA A 346 -14.45 8.53 -38.61
CA ALA A 346 -13.57 7.47 -39.07
C ALA A 346 -12.29 7.51 -38.24
N GLY A 347 -12.08 6.56 -37.32
CA GLY A 347 -10.84 6.47 -36.56
C GLY A 347 -10.99 5.92 -35.14
N ASN A 348 -9.89 5.72 -34.45
CA ASN A 348 -9.88 5.26 -33.07
C ASN A 348 -10.24 6.41 -32.11
N LEU A 349 -11.22 6.16 -31.24
CA LEU A 349 -11.64 7.09 -30.18
C LEU A 349 -10.86 6.82 -28.90
N PHE A 350 -10.46 7.89 -28.22
CA PHE A 350 -9.91 7.85 -26.88
C PHE A 350 -10.23 9.16 -26.13
N VAL A 351 -10.14 9.13 -24.83
CA VAL A 351 -10.34 10.30 -23.98
C VAL A 351 -8.98 10.72 -23.42
N SER A 352 -8.64 11.99 -23.61
CA SER A 352 -7.56 12.66 -22.88
C SER A 352 -8.14 13.25 -21.62
N PHE A 353 -7.49 13.08 -20.48
CA PHE A 353 -7.88 13.71 -19.25
C PHE A 353 -6.69 14.37 -18.55
N SER A 354 -6.95 15.49 -17.92
CA SER A 354 -5.95 16.31 -17.24
C SER A 354 -6.63 17.11 -16.12
N LYS A 355 -5.84 17.73 -15.26
CA LYS A 355 -6.35 18.73 -14.32
C LYS A 355 -6.23 20.11 -14.95
N LYS A 356 -7.32 20.88 -15.01
CA LYS A 356 -7.35 22.22 -15.60
C LYS A 356 -6.43 23.20 -14.86
N GLN A 357 -6.37 23.05 -13.52
CA GLN A 357 -5.38 23.69 -12.66
C GLN A 357 -4.40 22.60 -12.21
N PRO A 358 -3.29 22.39 -12.94
CA PRO A 358 -2.31 21.34 -12.58
C PRO A 358 -1.81 21.52 -11.16
N ASP A 359 -1.67 20.42 -10.45
CA ASP A 359 -1.08 20.39 -9.12
C ASP A 359 0.21 19.56 -9.11
N LEU A 360 0.84 19.47 -7.95
CA LEU A 360 2.11 18.79 -7.80
C LEU A 360 2.05 17.29 -8.10
N PHE A 361 0.88 16.67 -7.87
CA PHE A 361 0.66 15.22 -7.99
C PHE A 361 0.07 14.83 -9.33
N PHE A 362 -0.67 15.76 -9.96
CA PHE A 362 -1.26 15.54 -11.27
C PHE A 362 -1.11 16.79 -12.16
N ASN A 363 -0.04 16.80 -12.94
CA ASN A 363 0.37 17.92 -13.82
C ASN A 363 0.53 17.53 -15.28
N THR A 364 0.16 16.31 -15.66
CA THR A 364 0.27 15.79 -17.03
C THR A 364 -1.09 15.40 -17.57
N SER A 365 -1.25 15.46 -18.90
CA SER A 365 -2.40 14.88 -19.58
C SER A 365 -2.16 13.39 -19.80
N ARG A 366 -3.20 12.57 -19.54
CA ARG A 366 -3.17 11.11 -19.75
C ARG A 366 -4.29 10.70 -20.70
N ARG A 367 -4.17 9.50 -21.29
CA ARG A 367 -5.13 8.98 -22.25
C ARG A 367 -5.73 7.67 -21.78
N LEU A 368 -7.03 7.52 -22.02
CA LEU A 368 -7.79 6.29 -21.78
C LEU A 368 -8.59 5.92 -23.02
N ASN A 369 -8.71 4.64 -23.27
CA ASN A 369 -9.69 4.12 -24.22
C ASN A 369 -11.09 4.19 -23.60
N ILE A 370 -12.10 4.06 -24.44
CA ILE A 370 -13.50 3.97 -24.05
C ILE A 370 -13.88 2.50 -24.07
N LEU A 371 -14.36 1.96 -22.94
CA LEU A 371 -14.68 0.55 -22.80
C LEU A 371 -15.70 0.07 -23.85
N SER A 372 -16.79 0.83 -24.08
CA SER A 372 -17.84 0.47 -25.07
C SER A 372 -17.31 0.37 -26.50
N GLU A 373 -16.25 1.13 -26.83
CA GLU A 373 -15.69 1.21 -28.18
C GLU A 373 -14.55 0.21 -28.38
N SER A 374 -13.63 0.15 -27.42
CA SER A 374 -12.43 -0.69 -27.51
C SER A 374 -12.65 -2.12 -27.04
N ARG A 375 -13.68 -2.36 -26.24
CA ARG A 375 -13.95 -3.61 -25.48
C ARG A 375 -12.81 -4.02 -24.55
N GLU A 376 -11.88 -3.13 -24.31
CA GLU A 376 -10.75 -3.32 -23.39
C GLU A 376 -10.97 -2.45 -22.15
N LYS A 377 -11.06 -3.08 -20.98
CA LYS A 377 -11.21 -2.38 -19.71
C LYS A 377 -9.89 -1.78 -19.29
N ARG A 378 -9.84 -0.46 -19.11
CA ARG A 378 -8.70 0.28 -18.59
C ARG A 378 -9.12 1.23 -17.50
N VAL A 379 -8.48 1.10 -16.34
CA VAL A 379 -8.70 1.98 -15.18
C VAL A 379 -7.41 2.73 -14.91
N ALA A 380 -7.48 4.06 -14.97
CA ALA A 380 -6.35 4.90 -14.58
C ALA A 380 -6.33 5.08 -13.07
N ALA A 381 -5.13 5.03 -12.47
CA ALA A 381 -4.91 5.38 -11.08
C ALA A 381 -3.98 6.58 -11.00
N PHE A 382 -4.31 7.56 -10.16
CA PHE A 382 -3.47 8.74 -9.94
C PHE A 382 -3.81 9.40 -8.60
N GLN A 383 -2.92 10.29 -8.15
CA GLN A 383 -3.14 11.14 -6.99
C GLN A 383 -3.29 12.58 -7.44
N CYS A 384 -4.14 13.35 -6.77
CA CYS A 384 -4.28 14.80 -7.00
C CYS A 384 -4.74 15.51 -5.73
N GLU A 385 -4.60 16.85 -5.70
CA GLU A 385 -5.25 17.68 -4.68
C GLU A 385 -6.78 17.63 -4.89
N PRO A 386 -7.61 17.57 -3.81
CA PRO A 386 -9.07 17.46 -3.90
C PRO A 386 -9.76 18.77 -4.30
N THR A 387 -9.10 19.63 -5.06
CA THR A 387 -9.56 20.95 -5.48
C THR A 387 -9.43 21.12 -6.98
N GLY A 388 -10.17 22.02 -7.59
CA GLY A 388 -10.12 22.34 -9.00
C GLY A 388 -10.93 21.37 -9.87
N GLU A 389 -10.66 21.34 -11.17
CA GLU A 389 -11.48 20.68 -12.18
C GLU A 389 -10.67 19.66 -12.99
N LEU A 390 -11.25 18.48 -13.22
CA LEU A 390 -10.77 17.50 -14.20
C LEU A 390 -11.35 17.83 -15.56
N LEU A 391 -10.49 18.04 -16.55
CA LEU A 391 -10.85 18.25 -17.95
C LEU A 391 -10.80 16.91 -18.69
N PHE A 392 -11.86 16.60 -19.40
CA PHE A 392 -11.97 15.43 -20.29
C PHE A 392 -12.19 15.91 -21.72
N GLU A 393 -11.39 15.40 -22.64
CA GLU A 393 -11.43 15.71 -24.07
C GLU A 393 -11.60 14.43 -24.86
N LEU A 394 -12.70 14.31 -25.60
CA LEU A 394 -12.93 13.21 -26.52
C LEU A 394 -12.18 13.47 -27.83
N LEU A 395 -11.30 12.58 -28.19
CA LEU A 395 -10.39 12.71 -29.33
C LEU A 395 -10.61 11.57 -30.33
N SER A 396 -10.59 11.89 -31.63
CA SER A 396 -10.61 10.94 -32.72
C SER A 396 -9.29 11.02 -33.50
N THR A 397 -8.68 9.87 -33.79
CA THR A 397 -7.50 9.78 -34.64
C THR A 397 -7.87 9.17 -35.98
N SER A 398 -7.74 9.92 -37.06
CA SER A 398 -7.93 9.40 -38.43
C SER A 398 -6.60 8.88 -38.98
N PRO A 399 -6.59 7.75 -39.72
CA PRO A 399 -5.43 7.33 -40.47
C PRO A 399 -5.17 8.40 -41.56
N SER A 400 -4.04 9.10 -41.49
CA SER A 400 -3.66 10.02 -42.55
C SER A 400 -2.91 9.24 -43.65
N ASN A 401 -3.14 9.60 -44.92
CA ASN A 401 -2.43 9.03 -46.06
C ASN A 401 -0.93 9.43 -46.10
N VAL A 402 -0.47 10.22 -45.13
CA VAL A 402 0.93 10.65 -44.99
C VAL A 402 1.53 9.93 -43.76
N PRO A 403 2.63 9.18 -43.90
CA PRO A 403 3.18 8.33 -42.85
C PRO A 403 3.65 9.03 -41.57
N ILE A 404 3.65 10.37 -41.52
CA ILE A 404 4.32 11.15 -40.47
C ILE A 404 3.35 11.94 -39.58
N ALA A 405 2.08 12.12 -39.93
CA ALA A 405 1.14 12.91 -39.13
C ALA A 405 -0.22 12.20 -38.93
N LYS A 406 -0.43 11.63 -37.76
CA LYS A 406 -1.78 11.26 -37.31
C LYS A 406 -2.53 12.56 -36.95
N SER A 407 -3.57 12.89 -37.70
CA SER A 407 -4.43 14.03 -37.36
C SER A 407 -5.35 13.64 -36.20
N THR A 408 -5.24 14.35 -35.09
CA THR A 408 -6.13 14.17 -33.94
C THR A 408 -7.15 15.30 -33.94
N LYS A 409 -8.44 14.94 -33.93
CA LYS A 409 -9.56 15.90 -33.88
C LYS A 409 -10.25 15.80 -32.51
N THR A 410 -10.45 16.93 -31.83
CA THR A 410 -11.27 17.00 -30.62
C THR A 410 -12.74 17.05 -31.02
N LEU A 411 -13.55 16.13 -30.48
CA LEU A 411 -14.99 16.03 -30.73
C LEU A 411 -15.82 16.79 -29.69
N GLY A 412 -15.28 16.99 -28.50
CA GLY A 412 -15.91 17.76 -27.41
C GLY A 412 -15.17 17.63 -26.12
N THR A 413 -15.49 18.48 -25.15
CA THR A 413 -14.85 18.56 -23.85
C THR A 413 -15.89 18.66 -22.73
N THR A 414 -15.55 18.16 -21.53
CA THR A 414 -16.33 18.37 -20.31
C THR A 414 -15.40 18.56 -19.11
N LEU A 415 -15.93 19.26 -18.09
CA LEU A 415 -15.26 19.52 -16.84
C LEU A 415 -16.00 18.86 -15.68
N ILE A 416 -15.27 18.28 -14.75
CA ILE A 416 -15.82 17.71 -13.51
C ILE A 416 -15.11 18.41 -12.34
N SER A 417 -15.88 19.11 -11.51
CA SER A 417 -15.39 19.77 -10.29
C SER A 417 -15.05 18.70 -9.25
N LEU A 418 -13.81 18.70 -8.75
CA LEU A 418 -13.41 17.83 -7.64
C LEU A 418 -14.08 18.25 -6.34
N GLU A 419 -14.28 19.55 -6.12
CA GLU A 419 -14.89 20.08 -4.90
C GLU A 419 -16.34 19.59 -4.75
N ASP A 420 -17.10 19.54 -5.85
CA ASP A 420 -18.47 19.01 -5.84
C ASP A 420 -18.53 17.53 -5.53
N LEU A 421 -17.51 16.76 -5.98
CA LEU A 421 -17.39 15.34 -5.71
C LEU A 421 -17.04 15.02 -4.25
N PHE A 422 -16.41 15.96 -3.53
CA PHE A 422 -16.08 15.84 -2.11
C PHE A 422 -17.12 16.51 -1.18
N ASN A 423 -18.29 16.87 -1.69
CA ASN A 423 -19.41 17.29 -0.87
C ASN A 423 -19.69 16.21 0.22
N PRO A 424 -20.05 16.60 1.48
CA PRO A 424 -20.31 15.67 2.59
C PRO A 424 -21.27 14.51 2.28
N VAL A 425 -22.11 14.66 1.26
CA VAL A 425 -23.04 13.61 0.76
C VAL A 425 -22.36 12.65 -0.23
N SER A 426 -21.14 12.92 -0.66
CA SER A 426 -20.43 12.06 -1.62
C SER A 426 -20.16 10.67 -1.03
N LYS A 427 -20.53 9.64 -1.79
CA LYS A 427 -20.26 8.23 -1.46
C LYS A 427 -18.83 7.80 -1.84
N LEU A 428 -17.91 8.74 -2.07
CA LEU A 428 -16.56 8.51 -2.60
C LEU A 428 -16.54 7.75 -3.95
N PHE A 429 -17.64 7.82 -4.67
CA PHE A 429 -17.82 7.19 -5.97
C PHE A 429 -18.87 7.94 -6.78
N GLU A 430 -18.57 8.21 -8.06
CA GLU A 430 -19.47 8.87 -9.01
C GLU A 430 -19.39 8.13 -10.34
N GLU A 431 -20.54 7.80 -10.94
CA GLU A 431 -20.63 7.24 -12.27
C GLU A 431 -21.84 7.81 -13.00
N ASN A 432 -21.60 8.76 -13.91
CA ASN A 432 -22.63 9.47 -14.63
C ASN A 432 -22.30 9.69 -16.10
N TRP A 433 -23.34 10.08 -16.86
CA TRP A 433 -23.22 10.58 -18.22
C TRP A 433 -22.96 12.08 -18.20
N PHE A 434 -21.82 12.51 -18.75
CA PHE A 434 -21.42 13.90 -18.85
C PHE A 434 -21.51 14.34 -20.31
N GLU A 435 -22.25 15.42 -20.56
CA GLU A 435 -22.37 16.01 -21.89
C GLU A 435 -21.10 16.77 -22.25
N LEU A 436 -20.66 16.64 -23.51
CA LEU A 436 -19.48 17.32 -24.00
C LEU A 436 -19.89 18.62 -24.72
N GLY A 437 -19.27 19.73 -24.30
CA GLY A 437 -19.39 21.00 -25.02
C GLY A 437 -18.79 20.89 -26.43
N PRO A 438 -19.46 21.43 -27.48
CA PRO A 438 -18.96 21.37 -28.85
C PRO A 438 -17.71 22.25 -29.01
N THR A 439 -16.70 21.75 -29.71
CA THR A 439 -15.45 22.49 -29.99
C THR A 439 -15.56 23.48 -31.16
N SER A 440 -16.60 23.35 -31.99
CA SER A 440 -16.89 24.24 -33.12
C SER A 440 -18.42 24.38 -33.26
N GLY A 441 -18.91 25.59 -33.52
CA GLY A 441 -20.29 26.04 -33.49
C GLY A 441 -21.29 25.37 -34.45
N ILE A 442 -21.21 24.06 -34.63
CA ILE A 442 -22.17 23.24 -35.35
C ILE A 442 -23.20 22.79 -34.32
N ALA A 443 -24.40 23.34 -34.42
CA ALA A 443 -25.56 22.93 -33.64
C ALA A 443 -25.98 21.50 -34.08
N GLU A 444 -25.37 20.46 -33.48
CA GLU A 444 -25.89 19.11 -33.58
C GLU A 444 -27.10 18.96 -32.67
N SER A 445 -28.11 18.22 -33.15
CA SER A 445 -29.40 18.05 -32.46
C SER A 445 -29.26 17.24 -31.13
N ARG A 446 -28.15 16.58 -30.88
CA ARG A 446 -27.84 15.84 -29.64
C ARG A 446 -26.37 15.98 -29.30
N LEU A 447 -26.07 16.40 -28.05
CA LEU A 447 -24.70 16.48 -27.54
C LEU A 447 -24.11 15.10 -27.35
N VAL A 448 -22.84 14.94 -27.74
CA VAL A 448 -22.04 13.75 -27.41
C VAL A 448 -21.90 13.66 -25.90
N SER A 449 -22.00 12.48 -25.34
CA SER A 449 -21.85 12.30 -23.90
C SER A 449 -20.88 11.13 -23.60
N LEU A 450 -20.11 11.29 -22.53
CA LEU A 450 -19.24 10.23 -21.98
C LEU A 450 -19.82 9.71 -20.67
N ARG A 451 -19.85 8.41 -20.48
CA ARG A 451 -20.08 7.78 -19.19
C ARG A 451 -18.74 7.61 -18.49
N ILE A 452 -18.53 8.39 -17.43
CA ILE A 452 -17.29 8.44 -16.67
C ILE A 452 -17.57 7.88 -15.27
N ALA A 453 -16.74 6.94 -14.84
CA ALA A 453 -16.74 6.40 -13.48
C ALA A 453 -15.51 6.87 -12.73
N LEU A 454 -15.70 7.42 -11.53
CA LEU A 454 -14.67 7.95 -10.65
C LEU A 454 -14.85 7.35 -9.25
N SER A 455 -13.75 6.96 -8.61
CA SER A 455 -13.73 6.59 -7.20
C SER A 455 -12.57 7.29 -6.50
N PHE A 456 -12.80 7.72 -5.26
CA PHE A 456 -11.86 8.53 -4.50
C PHE A 456 -11.61 7.90 -3.14
N THR A 457 -10.43 8.17 -2.57
CA THR A 457 -10.21 8.00 -1.13
C THR A 457 -10.62 9.25 -0.38
N ALA A 458 -10.85 9.15 0.93
CA ALA A 458 -10.93 10.33 1.78
C ALA A 458 -9.63 11.15 1.69
N PRO A 459 -9.69 12.50 1.72
CA PRO A 459 -8.51 13.35 1.63
C PRO A 459 -7.57 13.16 2.81
N VAL A 460 -6.30 12.82 2.55
CA VAL A 460 -5.24 12.66 3.54
C VAL A 460 -4.19 13.76 3.42
N GLN A 461 -3.37 13.97 4.46
CA GLN A 461 -2.27 14.92 4.42
C GLN A 461 -1.30 14.52 3.30
N ALA A 462 -0.98 15.48 2.44
CA ALA A 462 0.01 15.30 1.39
C ALA A 462 1.43 15.35 1.96
N PRO A 463 2.38 14.59 1.42
CA PRO A 463 3.79 14.75 1.72
C PRO A 463 4.28 16.12 1.25
N TYR A 464 5.30 16.65 1.94
CA TYR A 464 6.04 17.82 1.49
C TYR A 464 6.97 17.42 0.34
N VAL A 465 6.79 18.04 -0.82
CA VAL A 465 7.63 17.79 -2.00
C VAL A 465 8.44 19.03 -2.28
N LEU A 466 9.76 18.85 -2.29
CA LEU A 466 10.73 19.91 -2.46
C LEU A 466 11.76 19.52 -3.53
N HIS A 467 12.36 20.53 -4.15
CA HIS A 467 13.42 20.36 -5.15
C HIS A 467 14.63 21.20 -4.81
N MET A 468 15.80 20.59 -4.69
CA MET A 468 17.07 21.29 -4.55
C MET A 468 17.63 21.63 -5.93
N VAL A 469 17.69 22.92 -6.25
CA VAL A 469 18.17 23.42 -7.54
C VAL A 469 19.47 24.20 -7.33
N GLN A 470 20.51 23.79 -8.03
CA GLN A 470 21.75 24.56 -8.07
C GLN A 470 21.74 25.52 -9.24
N PRO A 471 22.17 26.77 -9.05
CA PRO A 471 22.38 27.67 -10.17
C PRO A 471 23.45 27.07 -11.07
N GLN A 472 23.10 26.82 -12.32
CA GLN A 472 24.08 26.43 -13.35
C GLN A 472 25.03 27.62 -13.61
N PRO A 473 26.36 27.43 -13.66
CA PRO A 473 27.23 28.46 -14.14
C PRO A 473 26.84 28.77 -15.58
N PHE A 474 26.63 30.05 -15.92
CA PHE A 474 26.31 30.47 -17.28
C PHE A 474 27.39 29.98 -18.24
N SER A 475 27.04 29.11 -19.18
CA SER A 475 27.85 28.93 -20.37
C SER A 475 27.73 30.21 -21.20
N SER A 476 28.85 30.85 -21.44
CA SER A 476 28.98 32.14 -22.15
C SER A 476 28.62 32.01 -23.63
N GLY A 477 27.40 31.59 -23.96
CA GLY A 477 27.00 31.37 -25.36
C GLY A 477 25.52 31.58 -25.68
N SER A 478 24.69 32.01 -24.73
CA SER A 478 23.27 32.21 -24.99
C SER A 478 22.95 33.67 -25.33
N PHE A 479 22.62 33.93 -26.59
CA PHE A 479 22.31 35.25 -27.16
C PHE A 479 20.88 35.77 -26.92
N PHE A 480 20.08 35.14 -26.03
CA PHE A 480 18.71 35.58 -25.78
C PHE A 480 18.58 36.24 -24.41
N PRO A 481 18.01 37.47 -24.31
CA PRO A 481 17.69 38.09 -23.05
C PRO A 481 16.51 37.34 -22.42
N LEU A 482 16.75 36.76 -21.25
CA LEU A 482 15.73 36.11 -20.45
C LEU A 482 15.02 37.13 -19.52
N PRO A 483 13.70 37.03 -19.29
CA PRO A 483 12.98 37.96 -18.41
C PRO A 483 13.51 37.88 -16.99
N GLU A 484 13.36 38.97 -16.24
CA GLU A 484 13.87 39.25 -14.89
C GLU A 484 14.13 38.03 -14.02
N ARG A 485 15.42 37.79 -13.77
CA ARG A 485 15.86 36.65 -12.94
C ARG A 485 16.48 37.12 -11.66
N VAL A 486 16.05 36.48 -10.60
CA VAL A 486 16.71 36.48 -9.31
C VAL A 486 18.20 36.23 -9.52
N TYR A 487 19.05 37.20 -9.21
CA TYR A 487 20.51 37.06 -9.23
C TYR A 487 20.92 36.07 -8.13
N CYS A 488 21.16 34.82 -8.51
CA CYS A 488 21.67 33.81 -7.59
C CYS A 488 23.17 34.09 -7.35
N ALA A 489 23.52 34.44 -6.11
CA ALA A 489 24.89 34.53 -5.68
C ALA A 489 25.60 33.18 -5.84
N LYS A 490 26.85 33.18 -6.38
CA LYS A 490 27.62 31.94 -6.55
C LYS A 490 27.69 31.14 -5.24
N GLY A 491 27.28 29.87 -5.30
CA GLY A 491 27.45 28.92 -4.21
C GLY A 491 26.19 28.61 -3.37
N TRP A 492 25.04 29.23 -3.62
CA TRP A 492 23.78 28.89 -2.96
C TRP A 492 23.02 27.82 -3.72
N THR A 493 22.47 26.83 -3.02
CA THR A 493 21.51 25.85 -3.53
C THR A 493 20.13 26.27 -3.07
N HIS A 494 19.20 26.49 -3.99
CA HIS A 494 17.82 26.84 -3.66
C HIS A 494 16.99 25.58 -3.46
N VAL A 495 16.24 25.55 -2.37
CA VAL A 495 15.22 24.53 -2.12
C VAL A 495 13.87 25.16 -2.46
N MET A 496 13.22 24.62 -3.47
CA MET A 496 11.95 25.11 -3.98
C MET A 496 10.83 24.18 -3.60
N ASP A 497 9.65 24.74 -3.37
CA ASP A 497 8.42 23.96 -3.28
C ASP A 497 7.97 23.43 -4.65
N GLY A 498 6.90 22.64 -4.69
CA GLY A 498 6.37 22.09 -5.93
C GLY A 498 5.78 23.11 -6.91
N ILE A 499 5.62 24.37 -6.50
CA ILE A 499 5.13 25.47 -7.34
C ILE A 499 6.29 26.31 -7.88
N GLY A 500 7.52 26.08 -7.35
CA GLY A 500 8.73 26.79 -7.77
C GLY A 500 9.12 27.97 -6.90
N ASN A 501 8.45 28.20 -5.75
CA ASN A 501 8.86 29.22 -4.80
C ASN A 501 10.07 28.75 -4.01
N VAL A 502 11.03 29.65 -3.79
CA VAL A 502 12.19 29.36 -2.93
C VAL A 502 11.75 29.34 -1.47
N VAL A 503 11.85 28.19 -0.84
CA VAL A 503 11.51 27.97 0.58
C VAL A 503 12.69 28.38 1.48
N ILE A 504 13.88 27.90 1.12
CA ILE A 504 15.15 28.20 1.81
C ILE A 504 16.30 28.04 0.83
N SER A 505 17.37 28.81 1.03
CA SER A 505 18.60 28.66 0.26
C SER A 505 19.71 28.13 1.16
N THR A 506 20.45 27.12 0.75
CA THR A 506 21.48 26.47 1.53
C THR A 506 22.87 26.68 0.94
N GLN A 507 23.88 26.82 1.80
CA GLN A 507 25.27 26.99 1.38
C GLN A 507 26.23 26.33 2.38
N MET A 508 27.34 25.78 1.89
CA MET A 508 28.46 25.33 2.72
C MET A 508 29.38 26.51 3.03
N ARG A 509 29.67 26.76 4.29
CA ARG A 509 30.56 27.81 4.76
C ARG A 509 31.68 27.24 5.64
N ILE A 510 32.86 27.80 5.49
CA ILE A 510 34.00 27.60 6.37
C ILE A 510 34.21 28.92 7.11
N PRO A 511 33.92 29.03 8.42
CA PRO A 511 34.09 30.27 9.16
C PRO A 511 35.53 30.73 9.16
N GLN A 512 35.79 32.02 8.81
CA GLN A 512 37.14 32.61 8.74
C GLN A 512 37.84 32.78 10.09
N LYS A 513 37.11 32.72 11.20
CA LYS A 513 37.60 32.83 12.60
C LYS A 513 37.39 31.54 13.38
N SER A 514 37.75 30.40 12.84
CA SER A 514 37.77 29.20 13.66
C SER A 514 39.08 29.13 14.41
N GLN A 515 39.03 29.29 15.75
CA GLN A 515 39.98 28.61 16.61
C GLN A 515 40.04 27.16 16.15
N GLU A 516 41.24 26.64 15.94
CA GLU A 516 41.49 25.27 15.49
C GLU A 516 40.61 24.33 16.30
N GLY A 517 39.70 23.63 15.59
CA GLY A 517 38.87 22.60 16.20
C GLY A 517 39.79 21.53 16.79
N ILE A 518 39.34 20.81 17.79
CA ILE A 518 40.03 19.65 18.37
C ILE A 518 40.53 18.78 17.17
N ASN A 519 41.84 18.77 16.91
CA ASN A 519 42.56 18.10 15.81
C ASN A 519 42.83 18.89 14.51
N GLY A 520 42.79 20.23 14.49
CA GLY A 520 43.21 21.03 13.31
C GLY A 520 42.35 20.94 12.08
N ILE A 521 41.14 20.33 12.13
CA ILE A 521 40.20 20.25 11.03
C ILE A 521 39.37 21.53 10.97
N PRO A 522 39.30 22.24 9.82
CA PRO A 522 38.50 23.45 9.73
C PRO A 522 37.01 23.15 9.96
N LYS A 523 36.37 23.93 10.81
CA LYS A 523 34.93 23.86 11.11
C LYS A 523 34.16 24.13 9.81
N LYS A 524 33.30 23.20 9.38
CA LYS A 524 32.40 23.37 8.22
C LYS A 524 30.99 23.53 8.74
N GLU A 525 30.23 24.44 8.13
CA GLU A 525 28.84 24.70 8.49
C GLU A 525 27.97 24.70 7.23
N VAL A 526 26.74 24.18 7.39
CA VAL A 526 25.67 24.38 6.40
C VAL A 526 24.77 25.49 6.92
N ILE A 527 24.68 26.59 6.18
CA ILE A 527 23.81 27.72 6.51
C ILE A 527 22.58 27.69 5.60
N GLY A 528 21.43 28.02 6.19
CA GLY A 528 20.18 28.24 5.50
C GLY A 528 19.80 29.72 5.53
N MET A 529 19.37 30.30 4.40
CA MET A 529 18.82 31.64 4.31
C MET A 529 17.37 31.56 3.91
N THR A 530 16.50 32.09 4.75
CA THR A 530 15.04 32.15 4.52
C THR A 530 14.67 33.22 3.51
N GLY A 531 13.42 33.26 3.06
CA GLY A 531 12.89 34.31 2.18
C GLY A 531 12.93 35.71 2.80
N SER A 532 12.98 35.84 4.13
CA SER A 532 13.19 37.10 4.85
C SER A 532 14.65 37.58 4.84
N GLY A 533 15.59 36.79 4.34
CA GLY A 533 17.02 37.08 4.36
C GLY A 533 17.71 36.70 5.69
N GLU A 534 16.99 36.14 6.66
CA GLU A 534 17.58 35.63 7.90
C GLU A 534 18.42 34.39 7.61
N THR A 535 19.63 34.34 8.17
CA THR A 535 20.53 33.18 8.04
C THR A 535 20.65 32.43 9.34
N ARG A 536 20.52 31.07 9.25
CA ARG A 536 20.67 30.17 10.40
C ARG A 536 21.60 29.02 10.05
N VAL A 537 22.30 28.50 11.05
CA VAL A 537 23.12 27.28 10.90
C VAL A 537 22.19 26.08 10.96
N LEU A 538 22.16 25.30 9.88
CA LEU A 538 21.37 24.07 9.79
C LEU A 538 22.17 22.84 10.19
N ALA A 539 23.49 22.85 9.97
CA ALA A 539 24.37 21.75 10.34
C ALA A 539 25.81 22.23 10.56
N GLU A 540 26.50 21.57 11.49
CA GLU A 540 27.92 21.78 11.77
C GLU A 540 28.68 20.46 11.69
N PHE A 541 29.86 20.48 11.07
CA PHE A 541 30.73 19.31 11.05
C PHE A 541 31.57 19.26 12.33
N ILE A 542 31.40 18.21 13.12
CA ILE A 542 32.07 18.01 14.42
C ILE A 542 32.82 16.69 14.39
N GLY A 543 34.15 16.75 14.36
CA GLY A 543 34.99 15.57 14.39
C GLY A 543 34.82 14.67 13.17
N GLN A 544 34.00 13.64 13.25
CA GLN A 544 33.79 12.64 12.19
C GLN A 544 32.36 12.65 11.62
N GLY A 545 31.50 13.56 12.08
CA GLY A 545 30.11 13.60 11.69
C GLY A 545 29.52 14.99 11.62
N TRP A 546 28.24 15.05 11.30
CA TRP A 546 27.46 16.27 11.19
C TRP A 546 26.45 16.37 12.32
N SER A 547 26.50 17.47 13.06
CA SER A 547 25.47 17.87 14.02
C SER A 547 24.47 18.75 13.30
N LEU A 548 23.18 18.41 13.32
CA LEU A 548 22.10 19.15 12.68
C LEU A 548 21.21 19.77 13.75
N MET A 549 20.63 20.93 13.42
CA MET A 549 19.60 21.58 14.21
C MET A 549 19.98 21.72 15.68
N ASP A 550 21.05 22.47 15.92
CA ASP A 550 21.54 22.78 17.27
C ASP A 550 21.82 21.54 18.15
N SER A 551 22.47 20.53 17.58
CA SER A 551 22.85 19.27 18.23
C SER A 551 21.70 18.30 18.51
N HIS A 552 20.50 18.53 17.99
CA HIS A 552 19.39 17.60 18.13
C HIS A 552 19.58 16.31 17.33
N TRP A 553 20.38 16.35 16.27
CA TRP A 553 20.65 15.25 15.36
C TRP A 553 22.14 15.17 15.08
N PHE A 554 22.69 13.99 15.20
CA PHE A 554 24.08 13.73 14.80
C PHE A 554 24.12 12.61 13.77
N PHE A 555 24.78 12.85 12.64
CA PHE A 555 24.95 11.89 11.56
C PHE A 555 26.40 11.59 11.29
N GLN A 556 26.74 10.32 11.22
CA GLN A 556 28.06 9.84 10.85
C GLN A 556 27.92 8.81 9.73
N LEU A 557 28.70 9.00 8.63
CA LEU A 557 28.75 8.04 7.53
C LEU A 557 29.37 6.73 7.98
N ARG A 558 28.72 5.62 7.68
CA ARG A 558 29.24 4.27 7.87
C ARG A 558 29.81 3.72 6.56
N LYS A 559 30.84 2.89 6.65
CA LYS A 559 31.23 2.02 5.54
C LYS A 559 30.23 0.85 5.54
N THR A 560 29.35 0.84 4.57
CA THR A 560 28.34 -0.21 4.42
C THR A 560 28.95 -1.43 3.72
N VAL A 561 28.59 -2.62 4.21
CA VAL A 561 29.04 -3.91 3.63
C VAL A 561 28.00 -4.44 2.66
N SER A 562 26.73 -4.14 2.88
CA SER A 562 25.60 -4.54 2.02
C SER A 562 24.62 -3.38 1.76
N LYS A 563 23.75 -3.55 0.73
CA LYS A 563 22.70 -2.58 0.41
C LYS A 563 21.57 -2.52 1.46
N GLU A 564 21.54 -3.46 2.37
CA GLU A 564 20.55 -3.54 3.44
C GLU A 564 21.05 -2.88 4.72
N ASP A 565 22.36 -2.57 4.78
CA ASP A 565 22.94 -1.89 5.93
C ASP A 565 22.57 -0.38 5.92
N PRO A 566 22.42 0.22 7.11
CA PRO A 566 22.24 1.67 7.20
C PRO A 566 23.51 2.40 6.75
N ILE A 567 23.32 3.45 5.94
CA ILE A 567 24.44 4.28 5.43
C ILE A 567 24.91 5.34 6.43
N LEU A 568 24.06 5.69 7.40
CA LEU A 568 24.38 6.69 8.40
C LEU A 568 24.01 6.21 9.80
N ASP A 569 24.90 6.45 10.74
CA ASP A 569 24.60 6.41 12.17
C ASP A 569 23.93 7.71 12.59
N HIS A 570 22.85 7.58 13.34
CA HIS A 570 22.09 8.69 13.86
C HIS A 570 21.96 8.58 15.38
N THR A 571 22.18 9.71 16.05
CA THR A 571 21.85 9.89 17.46
C THR A 571 20.98 11.13 17.58
N GLY A 572 19.82 11.01 18.22
CA GLY A 572 18.88 12.13 18.36
C GLY A 572 17.64 11.77 19.17
N SER A 573 16.70 12.70 19.22
CA SER A 573 15.44 12.56 19.98
C SER A 573 14.51 11.46 19.42
N ARG A 574 14.68 11.10 18.15
CA ARG A 574 13.95 10.05 17.45
C ARG A 574 14.93 9.04 16.86
N LYS A 575 14.54 7.77 16.83
CA LYS A 575 15.35 6.75 16.20
C LYS A 575 15.06 6.75 14.68
N VAL A 576 15.97 7.33 13.92
CA VAL A 576 15.87 7.43 12.47
C VAL A 576 17.08 6.73 11.86
N THR A 577 16.84 5.97 10.79
CA THR A 577 17.89 5.25 10.08
C THR A 577 17.73 5.52 8.57
N ILE A 578 18.85 5.59 7.87
CA ILE A 578 18.91 6.01 6.48
C ILE A 578 19.46 4.87 5.65
N PHE A 579 18.72 4.45 4.63
CA PHE A 579 19.04 3.31 3.77
C PHE A 579 19.17 3.74 2.31
N GLN A 580 20.02 3.04 1.58
CA GLN A 580 20.11 3.16 0.12
C GLN A 580 18.86 2.57 -0.56
N GLY A 581 18.41 3.20 -1.63
CA GLY A 581 17.25 2.77 -2.41
C GLY A 581 15.92 3.06 -1.75
N ARG A 582 14.84 2.61 -2.39
CA ARG A 582 13.49 2.67 -1.83
C ARG A 582 13.27 1.51 -0.89
N LYS A 583 12.79 1.78 0.31
CA LYS A 583 12.53 0.78 1.36
C LYS A 583 11.07 0.80 1.78
N LEU A 584 10.62 -0.31 2.36
CA LEU A 584 9.28 -0.48 2.93
C LEU A 584 8.13 -0.20 1.94
N GLY A 585 8.34 -0.48 0.66
CA GLY A 585 7.33 -0.27 -0.38
C GLY A 585 7.04 1.20 -0.69
N TYR A 586 7.89 2.12 -0.24
CA TYR A 586 7.71 3.54 -0.50
C TYR A 586 7.88 3.86 -1.98
N GLU A 587 6.82 4.34 -2.63
CA GLU A 587 6.74 4.65 -4.08
C GLU A 587 7.04 3.50 -5.05
N PHE A 588 6.66 2.28 -4.72
CA PHE A 588 6.73 1.15 -5.65
C PHE A 588 5.53 1.10 -6.61
N GLU A 589 5.20 2.15 -7.31
CA GLU A 589 4.00 2.12 -8.15
C GLU A 589 4.25 1.72 -9.61
N ASN A 590 5.50 1.64 -10.12
CA ASN A 590 5.79 1.27 -11.52
C ASN A 590 7.06 0.45 -11.69
N ALA A 591 7.00 -0.63 -12.48
CA ALA A 591 8.16 -1.47 -12.84
C ALA A 591 9.27 -0.71 -13.59
N GLU A 592 8.94 0.34 -14.33
CA GLU A 592 9.93 1.20 -14.99
C GLU A 592 10.72 2.06 -14.01
N ARG A 593 10.20 2.32 -12.80
CA ARG A 593 10.87 3.09 -11.74
C ARG A 593 11.98 2.32 -11.02
N LYS A 594 12.20 1.04 -11.30
CA LYS A 594 13.41 0.31 -10.84
C LYS A 594 14.71 0.83 -11.44
N LYS A 595 14.64 1.67 -12.47
CA LYS A 595 15.81 2.35 -13.01
C LYS A 595 16.30 3.37 -11.99
N ASN A 596 17.61 3.33 -11.67
CA ASN A 596 18.32 4.28 -10.80
C ASN A 596 18.00 4.18 -9.30
N GLU A 597 17.68 2.99 -8.78
CA GLU A 597 17.50 2.75 -7.32
C GLU A 597 18.67 3.28 -6.48
N GLN A 598 19.87 3.26 -7.01
CA GLN A 598 21.07 3.77 -6.34
C GLN A 598 21.06 5.29 -6.12
N ASP A 599 20.25 6.05 -6.87
CA ASP A 599 20.16 7.50 -6.73
C ASP A 599 19.23 7.91 -5.57
N PHE A 600 18.48 6.94 -5.02
CA PHE A 600 17.53 7.18 -3.95
C PHE A 600 18.08 6.78 -2.58
N ILE A 601 17.62 7.49 -1.57
CA ILE A 601 17.74 7.09 -0.17
C ILE A 601 16.37 7.19 0.50
N THR A 602 16.10 6.26 1.41
CA THR A 602 14.90 6.26 2.25
C THR A 602 15.30 6.56 3.70
N ILE A 603 14.63 7.51 4.31
CA ILE A 603 14.70 7.77 5.74
C ILE A 603 13.59 6.99 6.43
N VAL A 604 13.96 6.16 7.39
CA VAL A 604 13.05 5.27 8.12
C VAL A 604 13.06 5.64 9.59
N GLU A 605 11.88 5.92 10.14
CA GLU A 605 11.67 6.11 11.58
C GLU A 605 11.31 4.77 12.24
N PHE A 606 11.91 4.50 13.38
CA PHE A 606 11.56 3.38 14.26
C PHE A 606 10.96 3.94 15.54
N SER A 607 9.73 3.55 15.85
CA SER A 607 9.00 3.98 17.05
C SER A 607 8.26 2.78 17.67
N ILE A 608 7.60 3.03 18.81
CA ILE A 608 6.75 2.02 19.45
C ILE A 608 5.58 1.64 18.52
N GLU A 609 5.06 2.61 17.77
CA GLU A 609 3.98 2.40 16.78
C GLU A 609 4.48 1.70 15.52
N HIS A 610 5.76 1.86 15.17
CA HIS A 610 6.39 1.32 13.97
C HIS A 610 7.72 0.64 14.30
N PRO A 611 7.75 -0.45 15.05
CA PRO A 611 8.99 -1.11 15.49
C PRO A 611 9.80 -1.72 14.33
N TYR A 612 9.15 -2.03 13.20
CA TYR A 612 9.78 -2.55 11.98
C TYR A 612 10.06 -1.47 10.94
N GLY A 613 9.91 -0.22 11.33
CA GLY A 613 10.20 0.95 10.52
C GLY A 613 9.00 1.49 9.73
N LYS A 614 8.92 2.82 9.69
CA LYS A 614 8.04 3.58 8.80
C LYS A 614 8.91 4.43 7.89
N ALA A 615 8.77 4.30 6.58
CA ALA A 615 9.44 5.21 5.67
C ALA A 615 8.81 6.61 5.79
N VAL A 616 9.62 7.60 6.18
CA VAL A 616 9.16 8.97 6.48
C VAL A 616 9.69 10.00 5.50
N ALA A 617 10.70 9.66 4.70
CA ALA A 617 11.12 10.48 3.57
C ALA A 617 11.83 9.66 2.50
N LEU A 618 11.75 10.15 1.25
CA LEU A 618 12.49 9.66 0.09
C LEU A 618 13.23 10.84 -0.55
N LEU A 619 14.52 10.67 -0.78
CA LEU A 619 15.37 11.68 -1.40
C LEU A 619 16.01 11.08 -2.63
N ASN A 620 15.96 11.81 -3.77
CA ASN A 620 16.76 11.50 -4.95
C ASN A 620 17.91 12.49 -5.03
N LEU A 621 19.11 12.04 -4.72
CA LEU A 621 20.31 12.90 -4.62
C LEU A 621 20.80 13.40 -5.97
N LYS A 622 20.42 12.73 -7.07
CA LYS A 622 20.81 13.12 -8.42
C LYS A 622 19.91 14.25 -8.97
N SER A 623 18.60 14.11 -8.81
CA SER A 623 17.63 15.11 -9.26
C SER A 623 17.39 16.25 -8.26
N GLY A 624 17.83 16.08 -7.01
CA GLY A 624 17.54 17.01 -5.92
C GLY A 624 16.10 16.93 -5.41
N PHE A 625 15.35 15.86 -5.75
CA PHE A 625 13.98 15.65 -5.32
C PHE A 625 13.92 15.15 -3.88
N LEU A 626 13.06 15.76 -3.06
CA LEU A 626 12.80 15.39 -1.68
C LEU A 626 11.29 15.22 -1.50
N LYS A 627 10.86 14.05 -1.00
CA LYS A 627 9.48 13.78 -0.58
C LYS A 627 9.49 13.41 0.90
N ILE A 628 8.77 14.15 1.73
CA ILE A 628 8.87 14.07 3.19
C ILE A 628 7.45 13.97 3.76
N GLU A 629 7.17 12.92 4.53
CA GLU A 629 5.83 12.68 5.10
C GLU A 629 5.59 13.50 6.38
N GLU A 630 6.65 13.80 7.13
CA GLU A 630 6.56 14.36 8.48
C GLU A 630 7.17 15.76 8.53
N GLU A 631 6.43 16.74 9.05
CA GLU A 631 6.84 18.16 9.12
C GLU A 631 8.16 18.36 9.90
N TRP A 632 8.34 17.63 11.01
CA TRP A 632 9.55 17.71 11.84
C TRP A 632 10.83 17.29 11.12
N LEU A 633 10.70 16.50 10.05
CA LEU A 633 11.84 16.01 9.29
C LEU A 633 12.24 16.94 8.12
N VAL A 634 11.46 17.96 7.80
CA VAL A 634 11.68 18.79 6.60
C VAL A 634 13.06 19.47 6.62
N LEU A 635 13.39 20.20 7.67
CA LEU A 635 14.70 20.87 7.77
C LEU A 635 15.88 19.89 7.89
N PRO A 636 15.81 18.84 8.74
CA PRO A 636 16.83 17.80 8.76
C PRO A 636 17.04 17.12 7.40
N ALA A 637 15.97 16.82 6.66
CA ALA A 637 16.07 16.20 5.33
C ALA A 637 16.69 17.14 4.28
N ILE A 638 16.39 18.44 4.35
CA ILE A 638 17.03 19.45 3.49
C ILE A 638 18.54 19.52 3.77
N ALA A 639 18.93 19.65 5.03
CA ALA A 639 20.33 19.70 5.44
C ALA A 639 21.09 18.43 5.03
N LEU A 640 20.49 17.25 5.31
CA LEU A 640 21.04 15.94 4.94
C LEU A 640 21.20 15.80 3.42
N GLY A 641 20.14 16.10 2.65
CA GLY A 641 20.14 16.03 1.20
C GLY A 641 21.21 16.93 0.59
N PHE A 642 21.41 18.14 1.14
CA PHE A 642 22.46 19.05 0.73
C PHE A 642 23.86 18.48 1.03
N ILE A 643 24.09 17.98 2.24
CA ILE A 643 25.38 17.40 2.66
C ILE A 643 25.72 16.19 1.78
N LEU A 644 24.80 15.25 1.63
CA LEU A 644 25.03 14.04 0.82
C LEU A 644 25.28 14.37 -0.66
N SER A 645 24.55 15.33 -1.21
CA SER A 645 24.77 15.81 -2.60
C SER A 645 26.13 16.47 -2.75
N ASP A 646 26.63 17.20 -1.76
CA ASP A 646 27.96 17.83 -1.76
C ASP A 646 29.07 16.76 -1.69
N ILE A 647 28.91 15.74 -0.85
CA ILE A 647 29.86 14.62 -0.75
C ILE A 647 29.92 13.83 -2.07
N ILE A 648 28.78 13.47 -2.65
CA ILE A 648 28.73 12.75 -3.94
C ILE A 648 29.43 13.53 -5.05
N LYS A 649 29.29 14.87 -5.09
CA LYS A 649 29.95 15.70 -6.09
C LYS A 649 31.46 15.75 -5.93
N LYS A 650 31.95 15.71 -4.71
CA LYS A 650 33.38 15.82 -4.41
C LYS A 650 34.10 14.46 -4.47
N GLU A 651 33.46 13.42 -4.00
CA GLU A 651 34.08 12.13 -3.75
C GLU A 651 33.51 10.99 -4.60
N GLY A 652 32.40 11.25 -5.31
CA GLY A 652 31.68 10.28 -6.13
C GLY A 652 30.70 9.42 -5.33
N TYR A 653 29.86 8.65 -6.05
CA TYR A 653 28.86 7.77 -5.43
C TYR A 653 29.45 6.66 -4.56
N GLY A 654 30.64 6.15 -4.89
CA GLY A 654 31.31 5.08 -4.14
C GLY A 654 31.72 5.45 -2.73
N SER A 655 31.73 6.75 -2.38
CA SER A 655 32.01 7.20 -1.00
C SER A 655 30.84 6.99 -0.05
N ILE A 656 29.61 6.89 -0.58
CA ILE A 656 28.37 6.75 0.20
C ILE A 656 27.72 5.39 -0.08
N PHE A 657 27.75 4.92 -1.34
CA PHE A 657 26.98 3.76 -1.79
C PHE A 657 27.85 2.64 -2.32
N ILE A 658 27.40 1.40 -2.09
CA ILE A 658 28.01 0.22 -2.74
C ILE A 658 27.64 0.26 -4.23
N THR A 659 28.66 0.45 -5.09
CA THR A 659 28.49 0.38 -6.55
C THR A 659 28.57 -1.06 -7.02
N LYS A 660 27.78 -1.41 -8.06
CA LYS A 660 27.69 -2.77 -8.63
C LYS A 660 29.03 -3.34 -9.16
N GLY A 661 30.15 -2.59 -9.07
CA GLY A 661 31.44 -2.96 -9.67
C GLY A 661 32.46 -3.61 -8.75
N GLU A 662 32.27 -3.63 -7.42
CA GLU A 662 33.33 -4.07 -6.51
C GLU A 662 33.26 -5.55 -6.08
N HIS A 663 32.23 -6.31 -6.46
CA HIS A 663 32.09 -7.73 -6.14
C HIS A 663 32.15 -8.69 -7.33
N SER A 664 32.60 -8.27 -8.50
CA SER A 664 32.74 -9.17 -9.67
C SER A 664 34.19 -9.31 -10.13
N LYS A 665 35.06 -9.86 -9.26
CA LYS A 665 36.37 -10.38 -9.67
C LYS A 665 36.48 -11.90 -9.58
N GLU A 666 35.38 -12.59 -9.37
CA GLU A 666 35.32 -14.07 -9.51
C GLU A 666 33.98 -14.45 -10.11
N THR A 667 33.89 -14.49 -11.40
CA THR A 667 33.09 -15.31 -12.34
C THR A 667 32.93 -14.54 -13.65
N ASN A 668 34.04 -14.39 -14.37
CA ASN A 668 33.98 -14.15 -15.80
C ASN A 668 34.07 -15.52 -16.48
N GLU A 669 32.91 -15.97 -16.98
CA GLU A 669 32.81 -16.71 -18.24
C GLU A 669 31.32 -16.92 -18.52
N LEU A 670 30.95 -16.61 -19.78
CA LEU A 670 29.60 -16.76 -20.39
C LEU A 670 28.59 -15.64 -20.13
N MET A 671 28.68 -14.61 -20.96
CA MET A 671 27.61 -13.96 -21.73
C MET A 671 28.19 -12.79 -22.54
N LEU A 672 28.86 -13.13 -23.63
CA LEU A 672 29.01 -12.28 -24.79
C LEU A 672 27.80 -12.52 -25.71
N GLU A 673 27.39 -11.44 -26.37
CA GLU A 673 26.41 -11.30 -27.47
C GLU A 673 24.99 -10.90 -27.07
N GLN A 674 24.76 -9.59 -27.12
CA GLN A 674 23.96 -8.94 -28.16
C GLN A 674 23.92 -7.41 -27.95
N ASN A 675 24.91 -6.76 -28.55
CA ASN A 675 24.81 -5.33 -28.88
C ASN A 675 24.01 -5.23 -30.19
N CYS A 676 22.84 -4.60 -30.15
CA CYS A 676 22.26 -3.99 -31.33
C CYS A 676 21.96 -2.51 -31.05
N LEU A 677 22.64 -1.71 -31.84
CA LEU A 677 22.45 -0.26 -31.98
C LEU A 677 20.98 0.10 -32.21
N PHE A 678 20.51 1.11 -31.50
CA PHE A 678 19.58 2.09 -32.09
C PHE A 678 19.89 3.50 -31.57
N LYS A 679 20.49 4.29 -32.42
CA LYS A 679 20.42 5.77 -32.39
C LYS A 679 19.05 6.17 -32.93
N GLY A 680 18.29 6.96 -32.17
CA GLY A 680 17.01 7.49 -32.64
C GLY A 680 16.45 8.55 -31.71
N LYS A 681 16.69 9.80 -32.07
CA LYS A 681 15.91 11.04 -31.93
C LYS A 681 14.83 11.17 -30.83
N TYR A 682 14.96 12.27 -30.10
CA TYR A 682 13.94 12.92 -29.26
C TYR A 682 12.52 12.81 -29.85
N GLY A 683 11.66 12.11 -29.16
CA GLY A 683 10.23 12.12 -29.34
C GLY A 683 9.58 12.02 -27.96
N ASN A 684 8.64 12.94 -27.68
CA ASN A 684 7.83 12.96 -26.46
C ASN A 684 7.24 11.58 -26.17
N GLU A 685 7.80 10.88 -25.22
CA GLU A 685 7.23 9.63 -24.71
C GLU A 685 6.01 9.98 -23.86
N SER A 686 4.83 9.65 -24.38
CA SER A 686 3.59 9.60 -23.61
C SER A 686 3.73 8.52 -22.54
N GLU A 687 3.72 8.90 -21.27
CA GLU A 687 3.67 7.96 -20.14
C GLU A 687 2.50 6.99 -20.31
N VAL A 688 2.82 5.71 -20.21
CA VAL A 688 1.84 4.62 -20.29
C VAL A 688 0.95 4.69 -19.05
N VAL A 689 -0.36 4.77 -19.27
CA VAL A 689 -1.37 4.69 -18.21
C VAL A 689 -1.41 3.26 -17.71
N GLU A 690 -1.21 3.05 -16.41
CA GLU A 690 -1.42 1.74 -15.79
C GLU A 690 -2.89 1.36 -15.88
N SER A 691 -3.17 0.18 -16.42
CA SER A 691 -4.54 -0.23 -16.71
C SER A 691 -4.84 -1.64 -16.22
N PHE A 692 -6.05 -1.83 -15.68
CA PHE A 692 -6.63 -3.14 -15.50
C PHE A 692 -7.27 -3.58 -16.81
N THR A 693 -6.89 -4.73 -17.32
CA THR A 693 -7.54 -5.33 -18.49
C THR A 693 -8.24 -6.62 -18.08
N CYS A 694 -9.54 -6.71 -18.34
CA CYS A 694 -10.32 -7.94 -18.26
C CYS A 694 -10.81 -8.26 -19.68
N GLY A 695 -10.27 -9.32 -20.30
CA GLY A 695 -10.64 -9.72 -21.64
C GLY A 695 -12.00 -10.44 -21.68
N GLU A 696 -12.81 -10.19 -22.71
CA GLU A 696 -13.98 -11.00 -22.99
C GLU A 696 -13.53 -12.37 -23.54
N TYR A 697 -14.05 -13.47 -22.98
CA TYR A 697 -13.94 -14.80 -23.54
C TYR A 697 -14.85 -14.92 -24.77
N GLY A 698 -14.30 -14.65 -25.93
CA GLY A 698 -14.86 -15.00 -27.21
C GLY A 698 -13.81 -15.75 -28.03
N ASN A 699 -14.06 -17.01 -28.38
CA ASN A 699 -13.32 -17.94 -29.21
C ASN A 699 -12.02 -17.45 -29.88
N GLU A 700 -10.93 -18.15 -29.49
CA GLU A 700 -9.68 -18.35 -30.23
C GLU A 700 -9.07 -17.16 -30.99
N SER A 701 -8.31 -16.35 -30.27
CA SER A 701 -7.06 -15.78 -30.78
C SER A 701 -6.28 -15.13 -29.65
N LYS A 702 -4.97 -15.37 -29.60
CA LYS A 702 -4.00 -14.91 -28.61
C LYS A 702 -4.13 -13.42 -28.31
N VAL A 703 -4.74 -13.06 -27.19
CA VAL A 703 -4.72 -11.72 -26.65
C VAL A 703 -3.78 -11.72 -25.44
N LYS A 704 -2.70 -10.99 -25.54
CA LYS A 704 -1.81 -10.69 -24.39
C LYS A 704 -2.53 -9.66 -23.51
N SER A 705 -3.15 -10.09 -22.43
CA SER A 705 -3.67 -9.21 -21.40
C SER A 705 -2.55 -8.87 -20.42
N HIS A 706 -2.21 -7.59 -20.30
CA HIS A 706 -1.23 -7.11 -19.31
C HIS A 706 -1.97 -6.63 -18.05
N PHE A 707 -2.00 -7.46 -17.02
CA PHE A 707 -2.35 -7.09 -15.65
C PHE A 707 -1.08 -6.67 -14.91
N SER A 708 -0.61 -5.45 -15.08
CA SER A 708 0.66 -5.02 -14.48
C SER A 708 0.62 -4.81 -12.96
N TRP A 709 -0.56 -4.66 -12.37
CA TRP A 709 -0.75 -4.51 -10.93
C TRP A 709 -0.68 -5.81 -10.13
N TRP A 710 -0.77 -6.97 -10.81
CA TRP A 710 -0.94 -8.27 -10.18
C TRP A 710 0.26 -9.21 -10.36
N THR A 711 1.19 -8.92 -11.25
CA THR A 711 2.16 -9.91 -11.74
C THR A 711 3.59 -9.79 -11.23
N GLU A 712 3.97 -8.76 -10.47
CA GLU A 712 5.33 -8.69 -9.93
C GLU A 712 5.42 -9.22 -8.49
N GLY A 713 5.23 -10.54 -8.35
CA GLY A 713 5.72 -11.33 -7.22
C GLY A 713 7.22 -11.55 -7.39
N GLY A 714 8.01 -11.07 -6.40
CA GLY A 714 9.44 -11.31 -6.36
C GLY A 714 9.76 -12.80 -6.47
N ARG A 715 10.66 -13.12 -7.37
CA ARG A 715 11.27 -14.45 -7.42
C ARG A 715 11.99 -14.69 -6.10
N CYS A 716 11.49 -15.62 -5.30
CA CYS A 716 12.27 -16.25 -4.26
C CYS A 716 13.41 -17.02 -4.92
N GLY A 717 14.64 -16.70 -4.53
CA GLY A 717 15.85 -17.36 -4.96
C GLY A 717 15.77 -18.84 -4.65
N GLY A 718 15.89 -19.68 -5.69
CA GLY A 718 15.93 -21.12 -5.58
C GLY A 718 17.16 -21.60 -4.85
N CYS A 719 16.98 -22.49 -3.89
CA CYS A 719 18.03 -23.39 -3.42
C CYS A 719 18.26 -24.45 -4.50
N GLY A 720 19.35 -24.30 -5.25
CA GLY A 720 19.86 -25.32 -6.12
C GLY A 720 20.51 -26.46 -5.33
N GLY A 721 19.90 -27.63 -5.40
CA GLY A 721 20.57 -28.90 -5.02
C GLY A 721 20.55 -29.79 -6.25
N GLY A 722 21.67 -29.83 -6.96
CA GLY A 722 21.88 -30.76 -8.05
C GLY A 722 22.11 -32.19 -7.55
N CYS A 723 21.48 -33.16 -8.22
CA CYS A 723 22.02 -34.51 -8.33
C CYS A 723 21.75 -34.98 -9.75
N GLY A 724 22.83 -35.31 -10.41
CA GLY A 724 22.86 -35.88 -11.73
C GLY A 724 22.60 -37.37 -11.77
N GLY A 725 22.27 -37.87 -12.94
CA GLY A 725 22.69 -39.17 -13.39
C GLY A 725 21.60 -40.17 -13.68
N GLY A 726 21.53 -40.60 -14.92
CA GLY A 726 21.32 -42.00 -15.25
C GLY A 726 20.01 -42.35 -15.89
N GLY A 727 20.10 -42.60 -17.19
CA GLY A 727 19.05 -43.10 -18.07
C GLY A 727 18.60 -44.50 -17.77
N GLY A 728 17.48 -44.90 -18.37
CA GLY A 728 17.00 -46.27 -18.38
C GLY A 728 15.53 -46.34 -18.68
N GLY A 729 15.21 -46.55 -19.94
CA GLY A 729 13.87 -46.87 -20.37
C GLY A 729 13.45 -48.26 -19.95
N CYS A 730 12.16 -48.45 -19.72
CA CYS A 730 11.46 -49.70 -20.04
C CYS A 730 9.95 -49.48 -20.07
N ARG A 731 9.37 -50.14 -21.05
CA ARG A 731 7.92 -50.28 -21.34
C ARG A 731 7.20 -51.11 -20.28
N GLY A 732 5.91 -50.87 -20.14
CA GLY A 732 4.97 -52.00 -20.04
C GLY A 732 3.82 -51.81 -19.04
N SER A 733 2.60 -51.82 -19.59
CA SER A 733 1.37 -52.51 -19.11
C SER A 733 0.79 -52.11 -17.73
N GLY A 734 -0.31 -51.41 -17.67
CA GLY A 734 -1.68 -51.90 -17.67
C GLY A 734 -2.17 -52.49 -16.35
N CYS A 735 -3.26 -51.91 -15.88
CA CYS A 735 -4.33 -52.35 -14.95
C CYS A 735 -4.62 -51.21 -13.95
N GLY A 736 -5.75 -50.54 -13.93
CA GLY A 736 -7.07 -51.05 -13.73
C GLY A 736 -7.40 -50.95 -12.23
N GLY A 737 -8.11 -49.89 -11.80
CA GLY A 737 -8.61 -49.83 -10.44
C GLY A 737 -9.17 -48.44 -10.13
N GLY A 738 -10.46 -48.26 -10.39
CA GLY A 738 -11.18 -47.03 -10.07
C GLY A 738 -11.38 -46.88 -8.57
N CYS A 739 -11.25 -45.65 -8.11
CA CYS A 739 -11.96 -45.19 -6.92
C CYS A 739 -12.58 -43.86 -7.22
N HIS A 740 -13.90 -43.84 -7.33
CA HIS A 740 -14.74 -42.67 -7.28
C HIS A 740 -14.58 -41.97 -5.91
N ALA A 741 -14.16 -40.73 -5.95
CA ALA A 741 -14.47 -39.79 -4.89
C ALA A 741 -15.08 -38.57 -5.54
N SER A 742 -16.39 -38.54 -5.57
CA SER A 742 -17.23 -37.42 -5.92
C SER A 742 -17.12 -36.37 -4.81
N CYS A 743 -16.42 -35.30 -5.05
CA CYS A 743 -16.61 -34.06 -4.29
C CYS A 743 -17.65 -33.21 -5.02
N SER A 744 -18.87 -33.29 -4.55
CA SER A 744 -19.95 -32.35 -4.90
C SER A 744 -19.79 -31.09 -4.07
N CYS A 745 -19.37 -30.01 -4.73
CA CYS A 745 -19.60 -28.66 -4.22
C CYS A 745 -21.06 -28.31 -4.37
N SER A 746 -21.78 -28.21 -3.29
CA SER A 746 -23.08 -27.53 -3.24
C SER A 746 -23.02 -26.37 -2.23
#